data_a204dcf6bb9252b55250f61852c5b096
#
_entry.id   a204dcf6bb9252b55250f61852c5b096
#
_cell.length_a   1.000
_cell.length_b   1.000
_cell.length_c   1.000
_cell.angle_alpha   90.00
_cell.angle_beta   90.00
_cell.angle_gamma   90.00
#
_symmetry.space_group_name_H-M   'P 1'
#
loop_
_entity.id
_entity.type
_entity.pdbx_description
1 polymer ?
#
loop_
_entity_poly.entity_id
_entity_poly.type
_entity_poly.pdbx_seq_one_letter_code
_entity_poly.pdbx_strand_id
1 'polypeptide(L)'
;MTNLHTLAFEIGTEEIPAFDLDRATTQLHTLVPAALDALRIPYSDFAIYSSPRRLIALVEGVADETQALVEEHKGPSVAIAFDAAGAPTKAACGFARGKGIDAADLERRIVDGNEYVFATSRVAARPVRDLLPEALASLISAISWPKSCRWGTQSVLFSRPVRWLVALLDEEIIPVRFADLVAGNTTRGHRVLAPGDHVLAHANDLIATLRAAYVLPSQAQREEVIRAGVAAIEASSGCVATLPDKTLLEVINLCEYPTVLAGVFDQEFLQVPEEIIVDAMLMHQRYFPLYDTQGKLTNTFIIVSNGDPACAATIIDGNERVVRARLSDAKFFYEEDLKHPLDYFVDRLDKVVFQEALGTVRAKTDRLVSAAKRMAAEADLGAADSAAVCRAAYLCKADLVTNAVVEFTSVQGVMGAYYAQAAGEEPLVVEAIAQHYRPRFAGDEAPSSVVGRLVATLDKLDTICGMFAAGLAPSGSSDPFALRRQAIGIVNMLADGLSVRLEAGIDSALAAYTDLEFDAAATKAALLDFFITRTKVMLRDSGFAADVVDAVLAAGVIEPAQIVARTRALQAARADMPEVMDDLAVAFARANNLREEALGTTVDESLLGSAEHALYQAVCATQANVEAALEGDDYAGALKALGALRAPIDTFFEEVLIMDENEALKNNRLRLLNRFVSVFSPVADFGKLS
;
A
#
# COMPACT_ATOMS: atom_id res chain seq x y z
N MET A 1 -22.57 10.61 43.46
CA MET A 1 -21.41 10.87 42.62
C MET A 1 -20.88 9.51 42.24
N THR A 2 -20.89 9.16 40.98
CA THR A 2 -20.25 7.90 40.49
C THR A 2 -18.74 8.02 40.75
N ASN A 3 -18.20 7.09 41.52
CA ASN A 3 -16.74 7.00 41.67
C ASN A 3 -16.18 6.63 40.31
N LEU A 4 -15.08 7.29 39.96
CA LEU A 4 -14.33 7.03 38.73
C LEU A 4 -13.03 6.33 39.10
N HIS A 5 -12.73 5.24 38.43
CA HIS A 5 -11.61 4.36 38.72
C HIS A 5 -10.58 4.36 37.60
N THR A 6 -9.37 3.92 37.90
CA THR A 6 -8.37 3.59 36.88
C THR A 6 -8.24 2.09 36.73
N LEU A 7 -8.31 1.59 35.49
CA LEU A 7 -8.04 0.20 35.14
C LEU A 7 -6.63 0.10 34.57
N ALA A 8 -5.76 -0.68 35.20
CA ALA A 8 -4.48 -1.12 34.64
C ALA A 8 -4.58 -2.58 34.22
N PHE A 9 -4.31 -2.85 32.96
CA PHE A 9 -4.28 -4.20 32.41
C PHE A 9 -2.95 -4.43 31.68
N GLU A 10 -2.18 -5.42 32.12
CA GLU A 10 -0.90 -5.81 31.53
C GLU A 10 -0.90 -7.29 31.15
N ILE A 11 -0.49 -7.57 29.90
CA ILE A 11 -0.23 -8.91 29.39
C ILE A 11 1.29 -9.06 29.29
N GLY A 12 1.89 -9.77 30.21
CA GLY A 12 3.32 -10.02 30.24
C GLY A 12 3.70 -11.31 29.50
N THR A 13 4.73 -11.23 28.64
CA THR A 13 5.09 -12.31 27.70
C THR A 13 6.60 -12.57 27.68
N GLU A 14 7.02 -13.61 26.97
CA GLU A 14 8.38 -13.66 26.41
C GLU A 14 8.49 -12.64 25.27
N GLU A 15 9.71 -12.40 24.74
CA GLU A 15 9.95 -11.33 23.74
C GLU A 15 9.12 -11.52 22.48
N ILE A 16 8.19 -10.60 22.25
CA ILE A 16 7.36 -10.53 21.04
C ILE A 16 8.23 -9.96 19.89
N PRO A 17 8.18 -10.53 18.67
CA PRO A 17 8.86 -9.97 17.52
C PRO A 17 8.45 -8.51 17.29
N ALA A 18 9.42 -7.65 16.97
CA ALA A 18 9.22 -6.19 16.94
C ALA A 18 8.03 -5.71 16.09
N PHE A 19 7.86 -6.29 14.89
CA PHE A 19 6.72 -5.93 14.01
C PHE A 19 5.38 -6.52 14.46
N ASP A 20 5.39 -7.67 15.16
CA ASP A 20 4.19 -8.24 15.76
C ASP A 20 3.76 -7.41 16.98
N LEU A 21 4.73 -6.88 17.75
CA LEU A 21 4.48 -5.97 18.85
C LEU A 21 3.81 -4.67 18.38
N ASP A 22 4.32 -4.07 17.32
CA ASP A 22 3.76 -2.86 16.73
C ASP A 22 2.31 -3.06 16.25
N ARG A 23 2.06 -4.18 15.55
CA ARG A 23 0.70 -4.57 15.12
C ARG A 23 -0.24 -4.80 16.29
N ALA A 24 0.22 -5.46 17.36
CA ALA A 24 -0.59 -5.71 18.54
C ALA A 24 -0.91 -4.41 19.28
N THR A 25 0.04 -3.48 19.37
CA THR A 25 -0.15 -2.14 19.93
C THR A 25 -1.23 -1.39 19.15
N THR A 26 -1.17 -1.39 17.83
CA THR A 26 -2.19 -0.79 16.96
C THR A 26 -3.56 -1.44 17.14
N GLN A 27 -3.64 -2.77 17.23
CA GLN A 27 -4.90 -3.48 17.48
C GLN A 27 -5.52 -3.09 18.82
N LEU A 28 -4.72 -2.97 19.89
CA LEU A 28 -5.22 -2.60 21.21
C LEU A 28 -5.87 -1.22 21.25
N HIS A 29 -5.40 -0.26 20.44
CA HIS A 29 -6.05 1.05 20.31
C HIS A 29 -7.49 0.96 19.79
N THR A 30 -7.84 -0.11 19.08
CA THR A 30 -9.20 -0.37 18.60
C THR A 30 -9.96 -1.35 19.53
N LEU A 31 -9.28 -2.41 19.97
CA LEU A 31 -9.93 -3.48 20.73
C LEU A 31 -10.34 -3.05 22.15
N VAL A 32 -9.53 -2.23 22.83
CA VAL A 32 -9.81 -1.78 24.19
C VAL A 32 -11.09 -0.95 24.25
N PRO A 33 -11.22 0.17 23.50
CA PRO A 33 -12.46 0.93 23.49
C PRO A 33 -13.66 0.10 23.02
N ALA A 34 -13.51 -0.72 21.98
CA ALA A 34 -14.59 -1.55 21.48
C ALA A 34 -15.11 -2.55 22.54
N ALA A 35 -14.21 -3.13 23.34
CA ALA A 35 -14.59 -4.05 24.42
C ALA A 35 -15.37 -3.34 25.55
N LEU A 36 -14.97 -2.14 25.93
CA LEU A 36 -15.64 -1.33 26.96
C LEU A 36 -16.99 -0.81 26.46
N ASP A 37 -17.06 -0.30 25.23
CA ASP A 37 -18.27 0.22 24.60
C ASP A 37 -19.32 -0.88 24.40
N ALA A 38 -18.92 -2.08 24.00
CA ALA A 38 -19.81 -3.23 23.84
C ALA A 38 -20.50 -3.61 25.16
N LEU A 39 -19.82 -3.40 26.27
CA LEU A 39 -20.36 -3.60 27.62
C LEU A 39 -21.02 -2.34 28.20
N ARG A 40 -21.01 -1.23 27.49
CA ARG A 40 -21.50 0.07 27.93
C ARG A 40 -20.82 0.56 29.22
N ILE A 41 -19.52 0.29 29.34
CA ILE A 41 -18.69 0.76 30.46
C ILE A 41 -18.23 2.18 30.14
N PRO A 42 -18.66 3.22 30.88
CA PRO A 42 -18.17 4.56 30.68
C PRO A 42 -16.71 4.68 31.15
N TYR A 43 -15.92 5.39 30.39
CA TYR A 43 -14.54 5.79 30.72
C TYR A 43 -14.24 7.17 30.16
N SER A 44 -13.17 7.82 30.62
CA SER A 44 -12.81 9.19 30.16
C SER A 44 -11.70 9.19 29.12
N ASP A 45 -10.65 8.39 29.32
CA ASP A 45 -9.48 8.32 28.46
C ASP A 45 -8.81 6.94 28.56
N PHE A 46 -7.96 6.60 27.61
CA PHE A 46 -7.13 5.40 27.68
C PHE A 46 -5.77 5.60 26.98
N ALA A 47 -4.77 4.88 27.46
CA ALA A 47 -3.45 4.83 26.87
C ALA A 47 -2.99 3.40 26.67
N ILE A 48 -2.39 3.12 25.53
CA ILE A 48 -1.77 1.84 25.20
C ILE A 48 -0.27 2.00 25.24
N TYR A 49 0.39 1.09 25.96
CA TYR A 49 1.84 0.99 26.00
C TYR A 49 2.28 -0.41 25.64
N SER A 50 3.49 -0.52 25.13
CA SER A 50 4.07 -1.82 24.80
C SER A 50 5.59 -1.81 24.94
N SER A 51 6.15 -2.94 25.31
CA SER A 51 7.59 -3.20 25.22
C SER A 51 7.79 -4.64 24.73
N PRO A 52 9.01 -5.08 24.41
CA PRO A 52 9.24 -6.43 23.90
C PRO A 52 8.53 -7.54 24.68
N ARG A 53 8.32 -7.36 25.97
CA ARG A 53 7.80 -8.39 26.88
C ARG A 53 6.42 -8.07 27.44
N ARG A 54 5.75 -7.03 26.99
CA ARG A 54 4.43 -6.64 27.53
C ARG A 54 3.58 -5.79 26.62
N LEU A 55 2.29 -5.95 26.80
CA LEU A 55 1.24 -5.09 26.26
C LEU A 55 0.46 -4.53 27.43
N ILE A 56 0.19 -3.22 27.46
CA ILE A 56 -0.47 -2.54 28.57
C ILE A 56 -1.60 -1.68 28.03
N ALA A 57 -2.78 -1.78 28.68
CA ALA A 57 -3.87 -0.82 28.55
C ALA A 57 -4.08 -0.16 29.93
N LEU A 58 -4.00 1.16 29.97
CA LEU A 58 -4.35 1.98 31.11
C LEU A 58 -5.60 2.79 30.74
N VAL A 59 -6.70 2.60 31.48
CA VAL A 59 -7.97 3.27 31.21
C VAL A 59 -8.37 4.11 32.40
N GLU A 60 -8.63 5.39 32.17
CA GLU A 60 -8.98 6.35 33.19
C GLU A 60 -10.48 6.64 33.21
N GLY A 61 -11.02 6.97 34.37
CA GLY A 61 -12.42 7.40 34.53
C GLY A 61 -13.43 6.27 34.29
N VAL A 62 -13.04 5.02 34.58
CA VAL A 62 -13.94 3.86 34.51
C VAL A 62 -15.01 3.99 35.59
N ALA A 63 -16.29 3.90 35.21
CA ALA A 63 -17.42 4.00 36.14
C ALA A 63 -17.61 2.73 36.95
N ASP A 64 -18.25 2.83 38.13
CA ASP A 64 -18.63 1.68 38.99
C ASP A 64 -19.56 0.72 38.27
N GLU A 65 -20.49 1.26 37.46
CA GLU A 65 -21.55 0.51 36.80
C GLU A 65 -21.65 0.84 35.31
N THR A 66 -22.15 -0.09 34.54
CA THR A 66 -22.45 0.12 33.12
C THR A 66 -23.60 1.09 32.95
N GLN A 67 -23.69 1.75 31.79
CA GLN A 67 -24.88 2.56 31.48
C GLN A 67 -26.10 1.67 31.33
N ALA A 68 -27.19 2.06 32.04
CA ALA A 68 -28.47 1.44 31.82
C ALA A 68 -28.98 1.74 30.41
N LEU A 69 -29.47 0.74 29.72
CA LEU A 69 -30.02 0.90 28.38
C LEU A 69 -31.54 0.83 28.42
N VAL A 70 -32.16 1.83 27.80
CA VAL A 70 -33.59 1.85 27.54
C VAL A 70 -33.79 1.82 26.04
N GLU A 71 -34.33 0.72 25.55
CA GLU A 71 -34.61 0.53 24.13
C GLU A 71 -36.10 0.50 23.88
N GLU A 72 -36.56 1.32 22.95
CA GLU A 72 -37.94 1.28 22.48
C GLU A 72 -38.02 0.45 21.19
N HIS A 73 -38.90 -0.52 21.18
CA HIS A 73 -39.12 -1.40 20.05
C HIS A 73 -40.55 -1.24 19.52
N LYS A 74 -40.67 -0.86 18.23
CA LYS A 74 -41.96 -0.83 17.53
C LYS A 74 -42.41 -2.26 17.26
N GLY A 75 -43.63 -2.61 17.70
CA GLY A 75 -44.26 -3.91 17.53
C GLY A 75 -45.36 -3.91 16.46
N PRO A 76 -46.20 -4.92 16.45
CA PRO A 76 -47.36 -5.01 15.54
C PRO A 76 -48.34 -3.87 15.74
N SER A 77 -49.21 -3.62 14.75
CA SER A 77 -50.30 -2.65 14.88
C SER A 77 -51.28 -3.09 15.99
N VAL A 78 -51.91 -2.11 16.65
CA VAL A 78 -52.88 -2.38 17.72
C VAL A 78 -53.99 -3.32 17.26
N ALA A 79 -54.45 -3.21 15.99
CA ALA A 79 -55.45 -4.09 15.40
C ALA A 79 -55.02 -5.58 15.32
N ILE A 80 -53.72 -5.86 15.30
CA ILE A 80 -53.17 -7.22 15.34
C ILE A 80 -52.79 -7.61 16.76
N ALA A 81 -52.36 -6.64 17.57
CA ALA A 81 -51.86 -6.86 18.92
C ALA A 81 -52.97 -7.16 19.96
N PHE A 82 -54.17 -6.61 19.73
CA PHE A 82 -55.31 -6.81 20.66
C PHE A 82 -56.52 -7.32 19.90
N ASP A 83 -57.32 -8.14 20.56
CA ASP A 83 -58.59 -8.65 20.06
C ASP A 83 -59.75 -7.63 20.25
N ALA A 84 -60.94 -7.96 19.77
CA ALA A 84 -62.12 -7.09 19.86
C ALA A 84 -62.56 -6.81 21.31
N ALA A 85 -62.16 -7.62 22.29
CA ALA A 85 -62.40 -7.44 23.72
C ALA A 85 -61.27 -6.66 24.41
N GLY A 86 -60.21 -6.25 23.68
CA GLY A 86 -59.06 -5.54 24.20
C GLY A 86 -58.01 -6.43 24.88
N ALA A 87 -58.11 -7.75 24.75
CA ALA A 87 -57.17 -8.68 25.32
C ALA A 87 -55.93 -8.87 24.36
N PRO A 88 -54.71 -9.04 24.90
CA PRO A 88 -53.51 -9.21 24.06
C PRO A 88 -53.55 -10.54 23.30
N THR A 89 -53.36 -10.48 22.00
CA THR A 89 -53.26 -11.63 21.10
C THR A 89 -51.95 -12.39 21.27
N LYS A 90 -51.82 -13.56 20.63
CA LYS A 90 -50.55 -14.30 20.56
C LYS A 90 -49.42 -13.46 19.96
N ALA A 91 -49.73 -12.52 19.05
CA ALA A 91 -48.76 -11.65 18.46
C ALA A 91 -48.21 -10.63 19.48
N ALA A 92 -49.08 -10.01 20.28
CA ALA A 92 -48.66 -9.09 21.34
C ALA A 92 -47.85 -9.82 22.44
N CYS A 93 -48.35 -10.98 22.89
CA CYS A 93 -47.65 -11.79 23.89
C CYS A 93 -46.29 -12.31 23.40
N GLY A 94 -46.19 -12.70 22.12
CA GLY A 94 -44.93 -13.13 21.50
C GLY A 94 -43.94 -11.98 21.39
N PHE A 95 -44.41 -10.81 20.99
CA PHE A 95 -43.57 -9.59 20.88
C PHE A 95 -43.08 -9.16 22.28
N ALA A 96 -43.96 -9.02 23.26
CA ALA A 96 -43.62 -8.65 24.64
C ALA A 96 -42.60 -9.64 25.26
N ARG A 97 -42.85 -10.95 25.13
CA ARG A 97 -41.93 -12.00 25.61
C ARG A 97 -40.57 -11.93 24.93
N GLY A 98 -40.52 -11.67 23.61
CA GLY A 98 -39.28 -11.51 22.86
C GLY A 98 -38.47 -10.29 23.28
N LYS A 99 -39.10 -9.33 23.98
CA LYS A 99 -38.48 -8.11 24.53
C LYS A 99 -38.34 -8.12 26.04
N GLY A 100 -38.68 -9.24 26.71
CA GLY A 100 -38.51 -9.43 28.15
C GLY A 100 -39.46 -8.63 29.01
N ILE A 101 -40.63 -8.23 28.50
CA ILE A 101 -41.66 -7.48 29.24
C ILE A 101 -43.01 -8.25 29.26
N ASP A 102 -43.93 -7.85 30.13
CA ASP A 102 -45.30 -8.37 30.11
C ASP A 102 -46.09 -7.69 28.97
N ALA A 103 -47.07 -8.43 28.41
CA ALA A 103 -47.96 -7.89 27.40
C ALA A 103 -48.84 -6.74 27.91
N ALA A 104 -49.04 -6.67 29.24
CA ALA A 104 -49.75 -5.59 29.91
C ALA A 104 -48.96 -4.26 29.91
N ASP A 105 -47.63 -4.33 29.78
CA ASP A 105 -46.72 -3.15 29.79
C ASP A 105 -46.51 -2.57 28.39
N LEU A 106 -47.17 -3.11 27.35
CA LEU A 106 -47.11 -2.58 26.00
C LEU A 106 -47.76 -1.20 25.89
N GLU A 107 -47.03 -0.20 25.46
CA GLU A 107 -47.54 1.14 25.20
C GLU A 107 -48.16 1.23 23.79
N ARG A 108 -49.27 1.99 23.65
CA ARG A 108 -49.89 2.27 22.35
C ARG A 108 -49.47 3.64 21.90
N ARG A 109 -49.00 3.75 20.64
CA ARG A 109 -48.59 5.04 20.04
C ARG A 109 -48.99 5.10 18.57
N ILE A 110 -49.34 6.30 18.11
CA ILE A 110 -49.69 6.57 16.71
C ILE A 110 -48.40 6.93 15.95
N VAL A 111 -48.14 6.22 14.87
CA VAL A 111 -47.04 6.48 13.95
C VAL A 111 -47.60 6.46 12.50
N ASP A 112 -47.43 7.55 11.77
CA ASP A 112 -47.92 7.70 10.40
C ASP A 112 -49.43 7.42 10.24
N GLY A 113 -50.24 7.87 11.23
CA GLY A 113 -51.69 7.71 11.21
C GLY A 113 -52.21 6.32 11.61
N ASN A 114 -51.34 5.36 11.94
CA ASN A 114 -51.70 4.03 12.42
C ASN A 114 -51.22 3.82 13.85
N GLU A 115 -52.00 3.11 14.64
CA GLU A 115 -51.68 2.81 16.06
C GLU A 115 -50.87 1.50 16.16
N TYR A 116 -49.73 1.55 16.84
CA TYR A 116 -48.82 0.43 17.05
C TYR A 116 -48.55 0.22 18.54
N VAL A 117 -48.18 -1.00 18.91
CA VAL A 117 -47.67 -1.29 20.24
C VAL A 117 -46.16 -1.06 20.28
N PHE A 118 -45.69 -0.53 21.43
CA PHE A 118 -44.28 -0.33 21.69
C PHE A 118 -43.90 -1.08 22.97
N ALA A 119 -42.75 -1.71 22.94
CA ALA A 119 -42.14 -2.33 24.10
C ALA A 119 -40.92 -1.52 24.51
N THR A 120 -40.86 -1.07 25.76
CA THR A 120 -39.68 -0.43 26.35
C THR A 120 -38.92 -1.48 27.15
N SER A 121 -37.83 -2.00 26.59
CA SER A 121 -36.94 -2.90 27.33
C SER A 121 -35.93 -2.09 28.15
N ARG A 122 -35.71 -2.49 29.39
CA ARG A 122 -34.70 -1.85 30.26
C ARG A 122 -33.63 -2.87 30.63
N VAL A 123 -32.40 -2.61 30.22
CA VAL A 123 -31.25 -3.37 30.70
C VAL A 123 -30.67 -2.59 31.88
N ALA A 124 -30.76 -3.17 33.07
CA ALA A 124 -30.22 -2.54 34.27
C ALA A 124 -28.69 -2.36 34.19
N ALA A 125 -28.20 -1.35 34.89
CA ALA A 125 -26.78 -1.20 35.12
C ALA A 125 -26.23 -2.42 35.89
N ARG A 126 -24.98 -2.79 35.60
CA ARG A 126 -24.28 -3.91 36.26
C ARG A 126 -22.94 -3.41 36.78
N PRO A 127 -22.44 -3.94 37.91
CA PRO A 127 -21.11 -3.61 38.41
C PRO A 127 -20.04 -3.94 37.38
N VAL A 128 -19.19 -2.98 37.06
CA VAL A 128 -18.12 -3.12 36.02
C VAL A 128 -17.12 -4.19 36.44
N ARG A 129 -16.77 -4.28 37.73
CA ARG A 129 -15.87 -5.30 38.27
C ARG A 129 -16.29 -6.74 37.96
N ASP A 130 -17.60 -7.01 37.84
CA ASP A 130 -18.11 -8.35 37.54
C ASP A 130 -17.98 -8.72 36.05
N LEU A 131 -17.86 -7.70 35.18
CA LEU A 131 -17.78 -7.86 33.73
C LEU A 131 -16.34 -7.87 33.20
N LEU A 132 -15.45 -7.14 33.85
CA LEU A 132 -14.06 -7.01 33.44
C LEU A 132 -13.30 -8.33 33.29
N PRO A 133 -13.46 -9.34 34.17
CA PRO A 133 -12.68 -10.58 34.03
C PRO A 133 -12.87 -11.27 32.70
N GLU A 134 -14.12 -11.39 32.23
CA GLU A 134 -14.44 -12.04 30.96
C GLU A 134 -14.10 -11.13 29.76
N ALA A 135 -14.34 -9.82 29.88
CA ALA A 135 -14.03 -8.85 28.84
C ALA A 135 -12.53 -8.82 28.54
N LEU A 136 -11.70 -8.73 29.58
CA LEU A 136 -10.24 -8.68 29.43
C LEU A 136 -9.66 -10.03 28.96
N ALA A 137 -10.21 -11.17 29.39
CA ALA A 137 -9.84 -12.48 28.87
C ALA A 137 -10.16 -12.61 27.37
N SER A 138 -11.33 -12.11 26.96
CA SER A 138 -11.73 -12.05 25.55
C SER A 138 -10.84 -11.13 24.73
N LEU A 139 -10.44 -9.99 25.30
CA LEU A 139 -9.51 -9.04 24.67
C LEU A 139 -8.15 -9.68 24.33
N ILE A 140 -7.57 -10.48 25.27
CA ILE A 140 -6.32 -11.22 25.00
C ILE A 140 -6.50 -12.12 23.77
N SER A 141 -7.62 -12.82 23.69
CA SER A 141 -7.91 -13.78 22.61
C SER A 141 -8.24 -13.10 21.27
N ALA A 142 -8.66 -11.84 21.30
CA ALA A 142 -9.01 -11.05 20.10
C ALA A 142 -7.80 -10.51 19.37
N ILE A 143 -6.61 -10.46 20.00
CA ILE A 143 -5.39 -10.01 19.33
C ILE A 143 -4.99 -11.03 18.26
N SER A 144 -4.94 -10.57 17.01
CA SER A 144 -4.57 -11.40 15.85
C SER A 144 -3.05 -11.36 15.61
N TRP A 145 -2.46 -12.51 15.39
CA TRP A 145 -1.03 -12.69 15.18
C TRP A 145 -0.72 -13.32 13.83
N PRO A 146 0.26 -12.83 13.06
CA PRO A 146 0.70 -13.47 11.82
C PRO A 146 1.23 -14.90 12.05
N LYS A 147 1.94 -15.07 13.18
CA LYS A 147 2.42 -16.37 13.65
C LYS A 147 2.14 -16.49 15.13
N SER A 148 1.64 -17.65 15.54
CA SER A 148 1.34 -17.95 16.93
C SER A 148 1.92 -19.31 17.33
N CYS A 149 2.16 -19.49 18.62
CA CYS A 149 2.62 -20.74 19.18
C CYS A 149 1.69 -21.21 20.32
N ARG A 150 1.75 -22.50 20.61
CA ARG A 150 1.25 -23.10 21.85
C ARG A 150 2.43 -23.39 22.76
N TRP A 151 2.21 -23.38 24.07
CA TRP A 151 3.27 -23.66 25.03
C TRP A 151 2.75 -24.55 26.18
N GLY A 152 3.66 -25.35 26.74
CA GLY A 152 3.33 -26.30 27.80
C GLY A 152 2.23 -27.26 27.34
N THR A 153 1.19 -27.43 28.18
CA THR A 153 0.01 -28.24 27.92
C THR A 153 -1.20 -27.41 27.45
N GLN A 154 -0.99 -26.12 27.18
CA GLN A 154 -2.07 -25.19 26.86
C GLN A 154 -2.53 -25.32 25.42
N SER A 155 -3.83 -25.15 25.19
CA SER A 155 -4.44 -25.14 23.85
C SER A 155 -4.53 -23.73 23.24
N VAL A 156 -4.31 -22.68 24.05
CA VAL A 156 -4.37 -21.29 23.62
C VAL A 156 -3.23 -20.94 22.66
N LEU A 157 -3.47 -19.96 21.79
CA LEU A 157 -2.51 -19.45 20.83
C LEU A 157 -2.16 -18.01 21.17
N PHE A 158 -0.87 -17.67 21.14
CA PHE A 158 -0.38 -16.30 21.23
C PHE A 158 0.94 -16.17 20.45
N SER A 159 1.45 -14.95 20.19
CA SER A 159 2.73 -14.77 19.49
C SER A 159 3.89 -15.39 20.25
N ARG A 160 3.90 -15.22 21.57
CA ARG A 160 4.87 -15.79 22.52
C ARG A 160 4.17 -16.24 23.80
N PRO A 161 4.75 -17.14 24.59
CA PRO A 161 4.16 -17.56 25.87
C PRO A 161 3.83 -16.37 26.77
N VAL A 162 2.59 -16.29 27.24
CA VAL A 162 2.17 -15.34 28.29
C VAL A 162 2.74 -15.87 29.62
N ARG A 163 3.33 -14.98 30.42
CA ARG A 163 4.07 -15.31 31.63
C ARG A 163 3.49 -14.73 32.91
N TRP A 164 2.81 -13.60 32.81
CA TRP A 164 2.09 -12.98 33.92
C TRP A 164 0.96 -12.11 33.38
N LEU A 165 0.01 -11.80 34.25
CA LEU A 165 -1.08 -10.88 33.99
C LEU A 165 -1.23 -9.93 35.17
N VAL A 166 -1.37 -8.64 34.91
CA VAL A 166 -1.82 -7.64 35.88
C VAL A 166 -3.20 -7.17 35.45
N ALA A 167 -4.15 -7.12 36.38
CA ALA A 167 -5.44 -6.47 36.17
C ALA A 167 -5.88 -5.86 37.49
N LEU A 168 -5.85 -4.52 37.57
CA LEU A 168 -6.22 -3.73 38.73
C LEU A 168 -7.27 -2.70 38.35
N LEU A 169 -8.32 -2.61 39.14
CA LEU A 169 -9.25 -1.48 39.14
C LEU A 169 -8.97 -0.71 40.44
N ASP A 170 -8.24 0.40 40.36
CA ASP A 170 -7.58 1.06 41.47
C ASP A 170 -6.71 0.07 42.30
N GLU A 171 -7.18 -0.34 43.48
CA GLU A 171 -6.49 -1.28 44.38
C GLU A 171 -7.05 -2.72 44.27
N GLU A 172 -8.22 -2.88 43.61
CA GLU A 172 -8.90 -4.15 43.50
C GLU A 172 -8.35 -5.01 42.37
N ILE A 173 -7.98 -6.25 42.68
CA ILE A 173 -7.53 -7.21 41.67
C ILE A 173 -8.71 -7.75 40.89
N ILE A 174 -8.70 -7.62 39.59
CA ILE A 174 -9.69 -8.22 38.68
C ILE A 174 -9.18 -9.58 38.23
N PRO A 175 -9.89 -10.70 38.58
CA PRO A 175 -9.37 -12.05 38.40
C PRO A 175 -9.50 -12.55 36.93
N VAL A 176 -8.78 -11.93 36.03
CA VAL A 176 -8.71 -12.34 34.60
C VAL A 176 -7.97 -13.67 34.48
N ARG A 177 -8.55 -14.61 33.73
CA ARG A 177 -7.96 -15.92 33.48
C ARG A 177 -7.57 -16.07 32.02
N PHE A 178 -6.31 -16.49 31.79
CA PHE A 178 -5.86 -16.86 30.45
C PHE A 178 -4.82 -17.99 30.54
N ALA A 179 -5.04 -19.06 29.81
CA ALA A 179 -4.27 -20.30 29.95
C ALA A 179 -4.31 -20.82 31.41
N ASP A 180 -3.14 -21.01 32.01
CA ASP A 180 -2.95 -21.41 33.41
C ASP A 180 -2.73 -20.23 34.37
N LEU A 181 -2.82 -19.00 33.85
CA LEU A 181 -2.57 -17.78 34.61
C LEU A 181 -3.85 -17.16 35.15
N VAL A 182 -3.74 -16.55 36.29
CA VAL A 182 -4.74 -15.65 36.87
C VAL A 182 -4.06 -14.31 37.13
N ALA A 183 -4.71 -13.23 36.70
CA ALA A 183 -4.18 -11.90 36.92
C ALA A 183 -4.07 -11.55 38.40
N GLY A 184 -3.06 -10.79 38.71
CA GLY A 184 -2.78 -10.25 40.04
C GLY A 184 -2.39 -8.78 39.96
N ASN A 185 -1.66 -8.34 40.98
CA ASN A 185 -1.10 -7.00 41.08
C ASN A 185 0.44 -6.98 40.98
N THR A 186 1.03 -8.00 40.37
CA THR A 186 2.49 -8.13 40.32
C THR A 186 2.99 -8.06 38.90
N THR A 187 3.76 -7.00 38.58
CA THR A 187 4.47 -6.85 37.31
C THR A 187 5.93 -7.27 37.44
N ARG A 188 6.66 -7.31 36.31
CA ARG A 188 8.08 -7.67 36.29
C ARG A 188 8.93 -6.51 35.75
N GLY A 189 10.09 -6.31 36.36
CA GLY A 189 11.07 -5.34 35.92
C GLY A 189 11.87 -5.79 34.69
N HIS A 190 12.87 -4.96 34.34
CA HIS A 190 13.83 -5.27 33.29
C HIS A 190 14.62 -6.54 33.65
N ARG A 191 14.74 -7.46 32.69
CA ARG A 191 15.31 -8.82 32.94
C ARG A 191 16.71 -8.81 33.55
N VAL A 192 17.52 -7.80 33.22
CA VAL A 192 18.90 -7.65 33.66
C VAL A 192 19.07 -6.60 34.76
N LEU A 193 18.51 -5.42 34.56
CA LEU A 193 18.73 -4.24 35.41
C LEU A 193 17.90 -4.27 36.72
N ALA A 194 16.70 -4.87 36.67
CA ALA A 194 15.82 -5.03 37.83
C ALA A 194 15.07 -6.36 37.75
N PRO A 195 15.76 -7.49 37.83
CA PRO A 195 15.11 -8.79 37.75
C PRO A 195 14.22 -9.02 38.97
N GLY A 196 13.01 -9.59 38.71
CA GLY A 196 12.11 -9.97 39.79
C GLY A 196 10.71 -9.33 39.64
N ASP A 197 9.94 -9.59 40.67
CA ASP A 197 8.54 -9.22 40.75
C ASP A 197 8.37 -7.90 41.53
N HIS A 198 7.50 -7.01 41.02
CA HIS A 198 7.18 -5.71 41.60
C HIS A 198 5.70 -5.66 41.90
N VAL A 199 5.32 -5.49 43.16
CA VAL A 199 3.91 -5.42 43.59
C VAL A 199 3.39 -4.01 43.42
N LEU A 200 2.23 -3.89 42.80
CA LEU A 200 1.50 -2.65 42.63
C LEU A 200 0.48 -2.49 43.75
N ALA A 201 0.46 -1.34 44.42
CA ALA A 201 -0.57 -0.99 45.40
C ALA A 201 -1.82 -0.45 44.72
N HIS A 202 -1.66 0.27 43.59
CA HIS A 202 -2.74 0.91 42.86
C HIS A 202 -2.48 0.84 41.34
N ALA A 203 -3.54 0.83 40.54
CA ALA A 203 -3.45 0.81 39.06
C ALA A 203 -2.58 1.95 38.49
N ASN A 204 -2.66 3.15 39.07
CA ASN A 204 -1.88 4.30 38.65
C ASN A 204 -0.36 4.14 38.87
N ASP A 205 0.05 3.20 39.71
CA ASP A 205 1.47 2.99 40.02
C ASP A 205 2.22 2.24 38.93
N LEU A 206 1.49 1.56 38.01
CA LEU A 206 2.09 0.65 37.01
C LEU A 206 3.21 1.30 36.21
N ILE A 207 2.95 2.45 35.60
CA ILE A 207 3.92 3.11 34.73
C ILE A 207 5.13 3.63 35.52
N ALA A 208 4.90 4.19 36.70
CA ALA A 208 5.99 4.68 37.57
C ALA A 208 6.85 3.52 38.09
N THR A 209 6.23 2.42 38.50
CA THR A 209 6.92 1.19 38.95
C THR A 209 7.79 0.60 37.83
N LEU A 210 7.24 0.51 36.61
CA LEU A 210 7.99 0.02 35.45
C LEU A 210 9.20 0.89 35.14
N ARG A 211 9.07 2.22 35.18
CA ARG A 211 10.19 3.15 34.99
C ARG A 211 11.26 2.98 36.06
N ALA A 212 10.86 2.87 37.32
CA ALA A 212 11.79 2.61 38.43
C ALA A 212 12.48 1.26 38.29
N ALA A 213 11.85 0.30 37.63
CA ALA A 213 12.39 -1.02 37.34
C ALA A 213 13.05 -1.11 35.94
N TYR A 214 13.54 0.02 35.40
CA TYR A 214 14.25 0.09 34.11
C TYR A 214 13.44 -0.43 32.93
N VAL A 215 12.16 -0.13 32.89
CA VAL A 215 11.29 -0.40 31.74
C VAL A 215 10.63 0.90 31.30
N LEU A 216 10.87 1.31 30.06
CA LEU A 216 10.19 2.41 29.39
C LEU A 216 9.06 1.83 28.52
N PRO A 217 7.82 1.78 29.00
CA PRO A 217 6.75 1.11 28.27
C PRO A 217 6.28 1.90 27.04
N SER A 218 6.50 3.21 26.99
CA SER A 218 6.17 4.06 25.84
C SER A 218 7.18 3.89 24.71
N GLN A 219 6.71 3.53 23.51
CA GLN A 219 7.54 3.50 22.29
C GLN A 219 8.16 4.87 21.99
N ALA A 220 7.39 5.94 22.10
CA ALA A 220 7.86 7.31 21.85
C ALA A 220 9.00 7.70 22.80
N GLN A 221 8.93 7.31 24.08
CA GLN A 221 10.00 7.61 25.03
C GLN A 221 11.29 6.81 24.72
N ARG A 222 11.17 5.55 24.28
CA ARG A 222 12.33 4.77 23.85
C ARG A 222 12.95 5.38 22.60
N GLU A 223 12.15 5.81 21.64
CA GLU A 223 12.64 6.52 20.46
C GLU A 223 13.37 7.81 20.81
N GLU A 224 12.82 8.62 21.71
CA GLU A 224 13.45 9.85 22.19
C GLU A 224 14.83 9.58 22.81
N VAL A 225 14.94 8.57 23.66
CA VAL A 225 16.22 8.14 24.26
C VAL A 225 17.22 7.69 23.20
N ILE A 226 16.78 6.90 22.23
CA ILE A 226 17.63 6.44 21.13
C ILE A 226 18.13 7.61 20.30
N ARG A 227 17.24 8.49 19.85
CA ARG A 227 17.61 9.66 19.04
C ARG A 227 18.52 10.63 19.79
N ALA A 228 18.28 10.86 21.08
CA ALA A 228 19.17 11.69 21.92
C ALA A 228 20.56 11.06 22.06
N GLY A 229 20.65 9.74 22.25
CA GLY A 229 21.93 9.04 22.31
C GLY A 229 22.69 9.05 20.98
N VAL A 230 21.98 8.89 19.86
CA VAL A 230 22.55 9.04 18.51
C VAL A 230 23.10 10.46 18.31
N ALA A 231 22.31 11.49 18.61
CA ALA A 231 22.73 12.89 18.47
C ALA A 231 23.98 13.22 19.32
N ALA A 232 24.11 12.64 20.51
CA ALA A 232 25.32 12.78 21.33
C ALA A 232 26.57 12.17 20.67
N ILE A 233 26.42 11.01 20.02
CA ILE A 233 27.52 10.38 19.26
C ILE A 233 27.86 11.21 18.03
N GLU A 234 26.88 11.68 17.26
CA GLU A 234 27.08 12.57 16.11
C GLU A 234 27.85 13.84 16.50
N ALA A 235 27.41 14.49 17.59
CA ALA A 235 28.07 15.69 18.10
C ALA A 235 29.52 15.46 18.53
N SER A 236 29.84 14.29 19.09
CA SER A 236 31.20 13.95 19.55
C SER A 236 32.11 13.48 18.43
N SER A 237 31.57 12.82 17.41
CA SER A 237 32.34 12.25 16.28
C SER A 237 32.43 13.20 15.07
N GLY A 238 31.52 14.17 14.94
CA GLY A 238 31.38 14.99 13.74
C GLY A 238 30.80 14.23 12.54
N CYS A 239 30.24 13.05 12.78
CA CYS A 239 29.63 12.20 11.75
C CYS A 239 28.10 12.29 11.82
N VAL A 240 27.43 11.77 10.80
CA VAL A 240 25.96 11.72 10.71
C VAL A 240 25.52 10.26 10.62
N ALA A 241 24.55 9.86 11.42
CA ALA A 241 24.00 8.51 11.40
C ALA A 241 22.83 8.41 10.41
N THR A 242 22.71 7.26 9.75
CA THR A 242 21.52 6.94 8.97
C THR A 242 20.65 5.97 9.77
N LEU A 243 19.41 6.42 10.08
CA LEU A 243 18.42 5.65 10.84
C LEU A 243 17.21 5.36 9.96
N PRO A 244 17.20 4.31 9.15
CA PRO A 244 16.02 3.96 8.36
C PRO A 244 14.83 3.64 9.27
N ASP A 245 13.66 4.21 8.99
CA ASP A 245 12.45 4.13 9.85
C ASP A 245 12.10 2.69 10.23
N LYS A 246 12.19 1.77 9.28
CA LYS A 246 11.89 0.36 9.52
C LYS A 246 12.83 -0.27 10.54
N THR A 247 14.14 -0.02 10.43
CA THR A 247 15.14 -0.54 11.36
C THR A 247 15.04 0.15 12.71
N LEU A 248 14.79 1.46 12.73
CA LEU A 248 14.58 2.21 13.96
C LEU A 248 13.36 1.70 14.73
N LEU A 249 12.21 1.50 14.07
CA LEU A 249 11.01 0.91 14.68
C LEU A 249 11.30 -0.50 15.25
N GLU A 250 12.06 -1.32 14.51
CA GLU A 250 12.47 -2.63 15.00
C GLU A 250 13.32 -2.51 16.27
N VAL A 251 14.30 -1.62 16.29
CA VAL A 251 15.19 -1.40 17.44
C VAL A 251 14.43 -0.86 18.66
N ILE A 252 13.52 0.10 18.46
CA ILE A 252 12.64 0.62 19.53
C ILE A 252 11.86 -0.53 20.19
N ASN A 253 11.42 -1.50 19.39
CA ASN A 253 10.61 -2.64 19.84
C ASN A 253 11.44 -3.86 20.26
N LEU A 254 12.76 -3.78 20.25
CA LEU A 254 13.68 -4.80 20.81
C LEU A 254 14.19 -4.44 22.21
N CYS A 255 14.02 -3.20 22.65
CA CYS A 255 14.56 -2.72 23.93
C CYS A 255 13.43 -2.32 24.91
N GLU A 256 13.62 -2.60 26.19
CA GLU A 256 12.82 -2.05 27.29
C GLU A 256 13.47 -0.79 27.89
N TYR A 257 14.82 -0.73 27.88
CA TYR A 257 15.63 0.39 28.40
C TYR A 257 16.85 0.59 27.50
N PRO A 258 16.71 1.34 26.40
CA PRO A 258 17.76 1.46 25.41
C PRO A 258 18.95 2.27 25.91
N THR A 259 20.16 1.75 25.63
CA THR A 259 21.45 2.43 25.79
C THR A 259 22.13 2.51 24.44
N VAL A 260 22.50 3.72 24.01
CA VAL A 260 23.14 3.95 22.70
C VAL A 260 24.66 3.99 22.88
N LEU A 261 25.37 3.16 22.10
CA LEU A 261 26.82 2.97 22.19
C LEU A 261 27.41 3.09 20.77
N ALA A 262 28.68 3.45 20.68
CA ALA A 262 29.44 3.45 19.43
C ALA A 262 30.46 2.32 19.44
N GLY A 263 30.50 1.54 18.36
CA GLY A 263 31.51 0.53 18.08
C GLY A 263 32.30 0.87 16.83
N VAL A 264 33.45 0.20 16.64
CA VAL A 264 34.31 0.39 15.47
C VAL A 264 34.65 -0.97 14.83
N PHE A 265 34.91 -0.96 13.55
CA PHE A 265 35.45 -2.11 12.82
C PHE A 265 36.77 -1.73 12.11
N ASP A 266 37.51 -2.73 11.66
CA ASP A 266 38.81 -2.51 11.05
C ASP A 266 38.65 -1.77 9.72
N GLN A 267 39.45 -0.72 9.51
CA GLN A 267 39.36 0.15 8.31
C GLN A 267 39.54 -0.60 6.99
N GLU A 268 40.24 -1.75 7.00
CA GLU A 268 40.39 -2.55 5.77
C GLU A 268 39.06 -3.00 5.16
N PHE A 269 37.99 -3.16 5.93
CA PHE A 269 36.67 -3.54 5.42
C PHE A 269 36.02 -2.45 4.59
N LEU A 270 36.45 -1.18 4.71
CA LEU A 270 35.96 -0.10 3.84
C LEU A 270 36.41 -0.24 2.36
N GLN A 271 37.19 -1.27 2.02
CA GLN A 271 37.51 -1.65 0.66
C GLN A 271 36.41 -2.50 0.00
N VAL A 272 35.52 -3.09 0.80
CA VAL A 272 34.32 -3.80 0.32
C VAL A 272 33.26 -2.76 -0.07
N PRO A 273 32.42 -3.04 -1.08
CA PRO A 273 31.31 -2.16 -1.41
C PRO A 273 30.48 -1.74 -0.20
N GLU A 274 30.19 -0.45 -0.12
CA GLU A 274 29.50 0.15 1.03
C GLU A 274 28.16 -0.55 1.32
N GLU A 275 27.42 -0.89 0.28
CA GLU A 275 26.09 -1.47 0.39
C GLU A 275 26.09 -2.83 1.09
N ILE A 276 27.15 -3.64 0.92
CA ILE A 276 27.30 -4.90 1.67
C ILE A 276 27.56 -4.60 3.15
N ILE A 277 28.44 -3.64 3.45
CA ILE A 277 28.76 -3.26 4.82
C ILE A 277 27.51 -2.75 5.54
N VAL A 278 26.77 -1.86 4.87
CA VAL A 278 25.53 -1.28 5.38
C VAL A 278 24.46 -2.36 5.58
N ASP A 279 24.31 -3.27 4.63
CA ASP A 279 23.34 -4.38 4.72
C ASP A 279 23.70 -5.32 5.89
N ALA A 280 24.97 -5.71 6.03
CA ALA A 280 25.43 -6.52 7.14
C ALA A 280 25.13 -5.87 8.51
N MET A 281 25.24 -4.56 8.61
CA MET A 281 24.93 -3.80 9.81
C MET A 281 23.41 -3.65 10.04
N LEU A 282 22.68 -3.11 9.07
CA LEU A 282 21.26 -2.77 9.24
C LEU A 282 20.36 -4.00 9.28
N MET A 283 20.50 -4.90 8.31
CA MET A 283 19.53 -6.00 8.13
C MET A 283 19.84 -7.19 9.04
N HIS A 284 21.12 -7.45 9.33
CA HIS A 284 21.51 -8.61 10.14
C HIS A 284 21.69 -8.29 11.63
N GLN A 285 22.21 -7.10 11.96
CA GLN A 285 22.57 -6.74 13.33
C GLN A 285 21.78 -5.56 13.91
N ARG A 286 21.04 -4.82 13.12
CA ARG A 286 20.28 -3.60 13.49
C ARG A 286 21.20 -2.52 14.05
N TYR A 287 22.43 -2.43 13.54
CA TYR A 287 23.35 -1.33 13.82
C TYR A 287 23.19 -0.23 12.79
N PHE A 288 23.40 1.01 13.20
CA PHE A 288 23.27 2.15 12.29
C PHE A 288 24.64 2.64 11.85
N PRO A 289 24.87 2.77 10.53
CA PRO A 289 26.12 3.28 9.99
C PRO A 289 26.27 4.78 10.26
N LEU A 290 27.53 5.23 10.39
CA LEU A 290 27.90 6.64 10.47
C LEU A 290 28.67 7.07 9.23
N TYR A 291 28.34 8.26 8.74
CA TYR A 291 28.94 8.89 7.58
C TYR A 291 29.66 10.16 7.99
N ASP A 292 30.78 10.44 7.32
CA ASP A 292 31.51 11.70 7.49
C ASP A 292 30.74 12.89 6.85
N THR A 293 31.29 14.09 6.98
CA THR A 293 30.70 15.32 6.42
C THR A 293 30.66 15.38 4.90
N GLN A 294 31.34 14.44 4.23
CA GLN A 294 31.34 14.29 2.77
C GLN A 294 30.36 13.19 2.30
N GLY A 295 29.64 12.56 3.25
CA GLY A 295 28.72 11.46 2.96
C GLY A 295 29.41 10.13 2.71
N LYS A 296 30.67 9.95 3.11
CA LYS A 296 31.41 8.68 3.00
C LYS A 296 31.22 7.85 4.25
N LEU A 297 30.96 6.55 4.10
CA LEU A 297 30.86 5.60 5.20
C LEU A 297 32.14 5.59 6.04
N THR A 298 31.99 5.69 7.35
CA THR A 298 33.08 5.54 8.31
C THR A 298 33.17 4.11 8.85
N ASN A 299 34.23 3.80 9.58
CA ASN A 299 34.35 2.51 10.24
C ASN A 299 33.72 2.50 11.66
N THR A 300 32.85 3.46 11.94
CA THR A 300 32.13 3.55 13.22
C THR A 300 30.66 3.22 12.98
N PHE A 301 30.04 2.55 13.92
CA PHE A 301 28.62 2.20 13.88
C PHE A 301 27.94 2.38 15.23
N ILE A 302 26.64 2.56 15.23
CA ILE A 302 25.83 2.72 16.44
C ILE A 302 25.17 1.40 16.83
N ILE A 303 25.27 1.09 18.10
CA ILE A 303 24.64 -0.05 18.76
C ILE A 303 23.57 0.48 19.71
N VAL A 304 22.37 -0.06 19.66
CA VAL A 304 21.32 0.19 20.67
C VAL A 304 21.19 -1.09 21.50
N SER A 305 21.63 -1.01 22.74
CA SER A 305 21.65 -2.14 23.66
C SER A 305 20.48 -2.08 24.65
N ASN A 306 19.93 -3.25 24.98
CA ASN A 306 19.01 -3.45 26.11
C ASN A 306 19.76 -4.04 27.34
N GLY A 307 21.06 -3.96 27.36
CA GLY A 307 21.93 -4.51 28.43
C GLY A 307 22.21 -3.49 29.53
N ASP A 308 23.05 -3.92 30.50
CA ASP A 308 23.49 -3.06 31.59
C ASP A 308 24.48 -2.00 31.06
N PRO A 309 24.19 -0.69 31.18
CA PRO A 309 25.13 0.38 30.81
C PRO A 309 26.48 0.30 31.49
N ALA A 310 26.55 -0.26 32.71
CA ALA A 310 27.82 -0.47 33.42
C ALA A 310 28.75 -1.47 32.70
N CYS A 311 28.20 -2.32 31.84
CA CYS A 311 28.92 -3.30 31.02
C CYS A 311 29.20 -2.78 29.59
N ALA A 312 29.07 -1.46 29.31
CA ALA A 312 29.19 -0.88 27.98
C ALA A 312 30.43 -1.35 27.20
N ALA A 313 31.60 -1.36 27.81
CA ALA A 313 32.85 -1.82 27.17
C ALA A 313 32.77 -3.29 26.69
N THR A 314 32.17 -4.17 27.48
CA THR A 314 31.98 -5.58 27.11
C THR A 314 30.94 -5.74 26.01
N ILE A 315 29.87 -4.92 26.05
CA ILE A 315 28.84 -4.91 25.03
C ILE A 315 29.43 -4.45 23.70
N ILE A 316 30.21 -3.37 23.67
CA ILE A 316 30.89 -2.85 22.48
C ILE A 316 31.83 -3.94 21.92
N ASP A 317 32.75 -4.48 22.68
CA ASP A 317 33.69 -5.53 22.24
C ASP A 317 32.97 -6.75 21.67
N GLY A 318 31.87 -7.19 22.29
CA GLY A 318 31.07 -8.30 21.78
C GLY A 318 30.42 -7.99 20.42
N ASN A 319 29.86 -6.79 20.22
CA ASN A 319 29.25 -6.38 18.99
C ASN A 319 30.27 -6.12 17.87
N GLU A 320 31.44 -5.54 18.20
CA GLU A 320 32.55 -5.36 17.25
C GLU A 320 33.07 -6.71 16.72
N ARG A 321 33.15 -7.75 17.57
CA ARG A 321 33.51 -9.11 17.12
C ARG A 321 32.48 -9.69 16.14
N VAL A 322 31.20 -9.48 16.40
CA VAL A 322 30.13 -9.93 15.49
C VAL A 322 30.23 -9.23 14.14
N VAL A 323 30.40 -7.89 14.14
CA VAL A 323 30.56 -7.12 12.90
C VAL A 323 31.82 -7.57 12.16
N ARG A 324 32.96 -7.71 12.85
CA ARG A 324 34.21 -8.17 12.24
C ARG A 324 34.04 -9.53 11.54
N ALA A 325 33.38 -10.49 12.19
CA ALA A 325 33.13 -11.81 11.59
C ALA A 325 32.30 -11.68 10.32
N ARG A 326 31.18 -10.90 10.34
CA ARG A 326 30.32 -10.69 9.20
C ARG A 326 31.02 -9.95 8.05
N LEU A 327 31.80 -8.92 8.36
CA LEU A 327 32.54 -8.18 7.34
C LEU A 327 33.71 -8.99 6.76
N SER A 328 34.33 -9.90 7.55
CA SER A 328 35.32 -10.86 7.04
C SER A 328 34.70 -11.82 6.01
N ASP A 329 33.50 -12.34 6.29
CA ASP A 329 32.76 -13.18 5.36
C ASP A 329 32.39 -12.37 4.08
N ALA A 330 31.85 -11.15 4.25
CA ALA A 330 31.51 -10.27 3.14
C ALA A 330 32.71 -9.95 2.23
N LYS A 331 33.85 -9.62 2.83
CA LYS A 331 35.13 -9.37 2.10
C LYS A 331 35.58 -10.61 1.34
N PHE A 332 35.56 -11.77 2.01
CA PHE A 332 35.93 -13.05 1.38
C PHE A 332 35.03 -13.35 0.17
N PHE A 333 33.70 -13.23 0.31
CA PHE A 333 32.78 -13.49 -0.80
C PHE A 333 32.99 -12.52 -1.96
N TYR A 334 33.15 -11.24 -1.67
CA TYR A 334 33.42 -10.22 -2.68
C TYR A 334 34.72 -10.49 -3.45
N GLU A 335 35.81 -10.81 -2.74
CA GLU A 335 37.10 -11.12 -3.35
C GLU A 335 37.08 -12.44 -4.15
N GLU A 336 36.34 -13.45 -3.70
CA GLU A 336 36.15 -14.71 -4.44
C GLU A 336 35.34 -14.49 -5.72
N ASP A 337 34.27 -13.69 -5.65
CA ASP A 337 33.43 -13.40 -6.82
C ASP A 337 34.20 -12.60 -7.88
N LEU A 338 35.05 -11.66 -7.48
CA LEU A 338 35.91 -10.88 -8.40
C LEU A 338 36.91 -11.72 -9.21
N LYS A 339 37.16 -12.98 -8.84
CA LYS A 339 38.05 -13.85 -9.62
C LYS A 339 37.45 -14.31 -10.96
N HIS A 340 36.14 -14.05 -11.16
CA HIS A 340 35.42 -14.47 -12.33
C HIS A 340 34.66 -13.31 -12.95
N PRO A 341 34.60 -13.20 -14.30
CA PRO A 341 33.73 -12.24 -14.98
C PRO A 341 32.27 -12.63 -14.78
N LEU A 342 31.34 -11.65 -14.94
CA LEU A 342 29.90 -11.90 -14.79
C LEU A 342 29.37 -12.97 -15.75
N ASP A 343 29.94 -13.12 -16.94
CA ASP A 343 29.58 -14.18 -17.91
C ASP A 343 29.66 -15.59 -17.30
N TYR A 344 30.65 -15.82 -16.43
CA TYR A 344 30.79 -17.10 -15.71
C TYR A 344 29.59 -17.39 -14.78
N PHE A 345 29.00 -16.37 -14.20
CA PHE A 345 27.85 -16.50 -13.33
C PHE A 345 26.55 -16.66 -14.13
N VAL A 346 26.45 -16.07 -15.32
CA VAL A 346 25.29 -16.25 -16.21
C VAL A 346 25.07 -17.74 -16.52
N ASP A 347 26.11 -18.50 -16.79
CA ASP A 347 26.00 -19.93 -17.08
C ASP A 347 25.51 -20.77 -15.88
N ARG A 348 25.62 -20.22 -14.66
CA ARG A 348 25.16 -20.87 -13.43
C ARG A 348 23.70 -20.60 -13.08
N LEU A 349 23.05 -19.65 -13.75
CA LEU A 349 21.65 -19.30 -13.57
C LEU A 349 20.70 -20.43 -13.93
N ASP A 350 21.16 -21.47 -14.64
CA ASP A 350 20.40 -22.69 -14.90
C ASP A 350 19.99 -23.45 -13.64
N LYS A 351 20.71 -23.22 -12.52
CA LYS A 351 20.43 -23.86 -11.24
C LYS A 351 19.40 -23.09 -10.40
N VAL A 352 19.03 -21.88 -10.80
CA VAL A 352 18.10 -21.02 -10.09
C VAL A 352 16.76 -21.07 -10.79
N VAL A 353 15.76 -21.64 -10.13
CA VAL A 353 14.39 -21.67 -10.63
C VAL A 353 13.81 -20.25 -10.55
N PHE A 354 13.35 -19.70 -11.67
CA PHE A 354 12.61 -18.44 -11.69
C PHE A 354 11.16 -18.68 -11.26
N GLN A 355 10.49 -19.57 -11.98
CA GLN A 355 9.14 -20.05 -11.68
C GLN A 355 8.96 -21.42 -12.36
N GLU A 356 8.24 -22.33 -11.71
CA GLU A 356 8.14 -23.72 -12.16
C GLU A 356 7.69 -23.87 -13.62
N ALA A 357 6.68 -23.11 -14.04
CA ALA A 357 6.16 -23.14 -15.42
C ALA A 357 7.00 -22.31 -16.40
N LEU A 358 7.84 -21.38 -15.93
CA LEU A 358 8.60 -20.44 -16.76
C LEU A 358 10.09 -20.77 -16.84
N GLY A 359 10.51 -21.84 -16.14
CA GLY A 359 11.88 -22.32 -16.16
C GLY A 359 12.82 -21.59 -15.21
N THR A 360 14.11 -21.57 -15.59
CA THR A 360 15.21 -21.05 -14.79
C THR A 360 15.42 -19.54 -15.00
N VAL A 361 16.24 -18.91 -14.14
CA VAL A 361 16.70 -17.53 -14.36
C VAL A 361 17.56 -17.40 -15.62
N ARG A 362 18.27 -18.47 -16.02
CA ARG A 362 18.98 -18.52 -17.31
C ARG A 362 18.00 -18.40 -18.48
N ALA A 363 16.93 -19.18 -18.49
CA ALA A 363 15.88 -19.08 -19.50
C ALA A 363 15.26 -17.68 -19.54
N LYS A 364 15.02 -17.04 -18.36
CA LYS A 364 14.61 -15.63 -18.29
C LYS A 364 15.65 -14.71 -18.94
N THR A 365 16.93 -14.86 -18.63
CA THR A 365 18.00 -14.06 -19.23
C THR A 365 18.02 -14.16 -20.76
N ASP A 366 17.87 -15.36 -21.30
CA ASP A 366 17.84 -15.59 -22.76
C ASP A 366 16.62 -14.91 -23.41
N ARG A 367 15.45 -14.92 -22.73
CA ARG A 367 14.25 -14.17 -23.17
C ARG A 367 14.48 -12.66 -23.12
N LEU A 368 15.11 -12.14 -22.05
CA LEU A 368 15.44 -10.72 -21.94
C LEU A 368 16.32 -10.26 -23.10
N VAL A 369 17.37 -11.01 -23.45
CA VAL A 369 18.25 -10.69 -24.57
C VAL A 369 17.51 -10.72 -25.91
N SER A 370 16.62 -11.72 -26.10
CA SER A 370 15.78 -11.80 -27.29
C SER A 370 14.84 -10.62 -27.45
N ALA A 371 14.18 -10.20 -26.37
CA ALA A 371 13.27 -9.06 -26.35
C ALA A 371 14.06 -7.73 -26.46
N ALA A 372 15.23 -7.63 -25.85
CA ALA A 372 16.09 -6.44 -25.88
C ALA A 372 16.40 -5.94 -27.28
N LYS A 373 16.73 -6.87 -28.18
CA LYS A 373 17.01 -6.54 -29.58
C LYS A 373 15.82 -5.89 -30.31
N ARG A 374 14.61 -6.41 -30.05
CA ARG A 374 13.38 -5.87 -30.65
C ARG A 374 12.97 -4.53 -30.04
N MET A 375 13.05 -4.42 -28.73
CA MET A 375 12.66 -3.19 -28.04
C MET A 375 13.66 -2.05 -28.24
N ALA A 376 14.96 -2.33 -28.40
CA ALA A 376 15.94 -1.31 -28.74
C ALA A 376 15.69 -0.73 -30.17
N ALA A 377 15.25 -1.57 -31.09
CA ALA A 377 14.83 -1.12 -32.43
C ALA A 377 13.52 -0.32 -32.38
N GLU A 378 12.54 -0.71 -31.58
CA GLU A 378 11.28 0.03 -31.37
C GLU A 378 11.54 1.42 -30.77
N ALA A 379 12.52 1.52 -29.84
CA ALA A 379 12.91 2.78 -29.21
C ALA A 379 13.81 3.66 -30.10
N ASP A 380 14.10 3.24 -31.32
CA ASP A 380 15.02 3.90 -32.28
C ASP A 380 16.39 4.22 -31.67
N LEU A 381 16.94 3.30 -30.88
CA LEU A 381 18.23 3.50 -30.21
C LEU A 381 19.39 3.37 -31.22
N GLY A 382 20.40 4.21 -31.04
CA GLY A 382 21.68 4.09 -31.76
C GLY A 382 22.36 2.74 -31.50
N ALA A 383 23.32 2.39 -32.37
CA ALA A 383 23.99 1.09 -32.31
C ALA A 383 24.69 0.82 -30.95
N ALA A 384 25.30 1.86 -30.35
CA ALA A 384 26.00 1.76 -29.07
C ALA A 384 24.99 1.46 -27.91
N ASP A 385 23.92 2.22 -27.82
CA ASP A 385 22.89 2.05 -26.77
C ASP A 385 22.17 0.71 -26.95
N SER A 386 21.86 0.29 -28.18
CA SER A 386 21.28 -1.02 -28.49
C SER A 386 22.19 -2.18 -28.02
N ALA A 387 23.50 -2.06 -28.23
CA ALA A 387 24.50 -3.02 -27.76
C ALA A 387 24.55 -3.02 -26.22
N ALA A 388 24.48 -1.87 -25.56
CA ALA A 388 24.46 -1.72 -24.11
C ALA A 388 23.19 -2.35 -23.50
N VAL A 389 22.02 -2.14 -24.09
CA VAL A 389 20.77 -2.77 -23.65
C VAL A 389 20.86 -4.30 -23.70
N CYS A 390 21.38 -4.85 -24.83
CA CYS A 390 21.53 -6.30 -24.98
C CYS A 390 22.54 -6.88 -23.97
N ARG A 391 23.67 -6.17 -23.74
CA ARG A 391 24.71 -6.60 -22.79
C ARG A 391 24.19 -6.54 -21.36
N ALA A 392 23.54 -5.46 -20.97
CA ALA A 392 22.94 -5.29 -19.66
C ALA A 392 21.82 -6.34 -19.41
N ALA A 393 20.95 -6.60 -20.38
CA ALA A 393 19.94 -7.65 -20.29
C ALA A 393 20.53 -9.04 -20.08
N TYR A 394 21.70 -9.32 -20.67
CA TYR A 394 22.42 -10.58 -20.50
C TYR A 394 23.04 -10.71 -19.11
N LEU A 395 23.57 -9.62 -18.54
CA LEU A 395 24.33 -9.63 -17.29
C LEU A 395 23.51 -9.33 -16.04
N CYS A 396 22.36 -8.65 -16.15
CA CYS A 396 21.67 -8.05 -15.01
C CYS A 396 21.18 -9.03 -13.94
N LYS A 397 21.13 -10.32 -14.21
CA LYS A 397 20.77 -11.38 -13.26
C LYS A 397 21.95 -12.24 -12.80
N ALA A 398 23.15 -11.99 -13.35
CA ALA A 398 24.33 -12.81 -13.10
C ALA A 398 24.73 -12.85 -11.63
N ASP A 399 24.53 -11.77 -10.91
CA ASP A 399 24.89 -11.62 -9.49
C ASP A 399 24.05 -12.47 -8.54
N LEU A 400 22.88 -12.95 -8.96
CA LEU A 400 22.01 -13.81 -8.13
C LEU A 400 22.66 -15.12 -7.66
N VAL A 401 23.72 -15.54 -8.32
CA VAL A 401 24.46 -16.77 -7.98
C VAL A 401 25.89 -16.49 -7.49
N THR A 402 26.23 -15.24 -7.27
CA THR A 402 27.49 -14.84 -6.61
C THR A 402 27.42 -15.13 -5.12
N ASN A 403 28.56 -15.39 -4.49
CA ASN A 403 28.62 -15.69 -3.04
C ASN A 403 28.07 -14.51 -2.21
N ALA A 404 28.41 -13.28 -2.60
CA ALA A 404 27.95 -12.10 -1.88
C ALA A 404 26.43 -11.94 -1.94
N VAL A 405 25.78 -12.11 -3.09
CA VAL A 405 24.31 -11.94 -3.22
C VAL A 405 23.54 -13.13 -2.61
N VAL A 406 24.09 -14.34 -2.63
CA VAL A 406 23.50 -15.49 -1.95
C VAL A 406 23.39 -15.25 -0.44
N GLU A 407 24.40 -14.65 0.19
CA GLU A 407 24.39 -14.32 1.62
C GLU A 407 23.65 -12.99 1.91
N PHE A 408 23.85 -11.96 1.07
CA PHE A 408 23.26 -10.63 1.20
C PHE A 408 22.29 -10.36 0.04
N THR A 409 21.12 -10.97 0.10
CA THR A 409 20.15 -10.92 -1.02
C THR A 409 19.63 -9.53 -1.36
N SER A 410 19.68 -8.58 -0.41
CA SER A 410 19.22 -7.20 -0.59
C SER A 410 20.11 -6.38 -1.54
N VAL A 411 21.38 -6.77 -1.74
CA VAL A 411 22.32 -6.07 -2.61
C VAL A 411 22.34 -6.58 -4.05
N GLN A 412 21.36 -7.42 -4.42
CA GLN A 412 21.20 -7.87 -5.81
C GLN A 412 21.03 -6.70 -6.76
N GLY A 413 21.64 -6.78 -7.94
CA GLY A 413 21.72 -5.70 -8.93
C GLY A 413 22.84 -4.71 -8.63
N VAL A 414 22.99 -4.28 -7.39
CA VAL A 414 24.09 -3.38 -6.96
C VAL A 414 25.43 -4.11 -7.06
N MET A 415 25.50 -5.33 -6.53
CA MET A 415 26.74 -6.13 -6.63
C MET A 415 27.06 -6.51 -8.08
N GLY A 416 26.04 -6.80 -8.89
CA GLY A 416 26.22 -7.00 -10.32
C GLY A 416 26.91 -5.81 -11.00
N ALA A 417 26.58 -4.58 -10.60
CA ALA A 417 27.23 -3.39 -11.12
C ALA A 417 28.69 -3.26 -10.68
N TYR A 418 29.02 -3.55 -9.42
CA TYR A 418 30.42 -3.56 -8.96
C TYR A 418 31.26 -4.58 -9.73
N TYR A 419 30.73 -5.77 -9.94
CA TYR A 419 31.43 -6.81 -10.72
C TYR A 419 31.56 -6.45 -12.20
N ALA A 420 30.52 -5.83 -12.79
CA ALA A 420 30.56 -5.32 -14.17
C ALA A 420 31.62 -4.22 -14.32
N GLN A 421 31.66 -3.28 -13.38
CA GLN A 421 32.68 -2.21 -13.37
C GLN A 421 34.10 -2.77 -13.25
N ALA A 422 34.31 -3.73 -12.34
CA ALA A 422 35.59 -4.39 -12.15
C ALA A 422 36.05 -5.18 -13.40
N ALA A 423 35.09 -5.74 -14.13
CA ALA A 423 35.34 -6.43 -15.42
C ALA A 423 35.57 -5.48 -16.60
N GLY A 424 35.40 -4.16 -16.44
CA GLY A 424 35.59 -3.15 -17.49
C GLY A 424 34.41 -3.03 -18.45
N GLU A 425 33.20 -3.37 -18.05
CA GLU A 425 32.00 -3.14 -18.84
C GLU A 425 31.76 -1.65 -19.07
N GLU A 426 31.04 -1.30 -20.14
CA GLU A 426 30.71 0.07 -20.49
C GLU A 426 29.84 0.73 -19.35
N PRO A 427 30.05 2.02 -19.03
CA PRO A 427 29.37 2.69 -17.93
C PRO A 427 27.84 2.59 -17.98
N LEU A 428 27.23 2.66 -19.17
CA LEU A 428 25.78 2.50 -19.35
C LEU A 428 25.30 1.07 -19.01
N VAL A 429 26.13 0.05 -19.27
CA VAL A 429 25.83 -1.34 -18.89
C VAL A 429 25.88 -1.49 -17.37
N VAL A 430 26.92 -0.96 -16.73
CA VAL A 430 27.08 -0.96 -15.27
C VAL A 430 25.89 -0.29 -14.58
N GLU A 431 25.52 0.91 -15.04
CA GLU A 431 24.38 1.65 -14.52
C GLU A 431 23.06 0.89 -14.69
N ALA A 432 22.82 0.34 -15.88
CA ALA A 432 21.61 -0.43 -16.15
C ALA A 432 21.50 -1.67 -15.26
N ILE A 433 22.61 -2.37 -15.00
CA ILE A 433 22.65 -3.50 -14.06
C ILE A 433 22.28 -3.05 -12.64
N ALA A 434 22.82 -1.91 -12.17
CA ALA A 434 22.50 -1.38 -10.84
C ALA A 434 21.02 -1.02 -10.67
N GLN A 435 20.41 -0.53 -11.76
CA GLN A 435 19.10 0.13 -11.69
C GLN A 435 17.93 -0.71 -12.25
N HIS A 436 18.17 -1.88 -12.84
CA HIS A 436 17.12 -2.64 -13.55
C HIS A 436 15.96 -3.11 -12.67
N TYR A 437 16.14 -3.19 -11.36
CA TYR A 437 15.04 -3.47 -10.44
C TYR A 437 14.16 -2.24 -10.13
N ARG A 438 14.64 -1.03 -10.43
CA ARG A 438 13.88 0.22 -10.20
C ARG A 438 12.73 0.39 -11.20
N PRO A 439 11.64 1.06 -10.83
CA PRO A 439 11.27 1.38 -9.47
C PRO A 439 10.82 0.11 -8.71
N ARG A 440 11.21 -0.02 -7.43
CA ARG A 440 10.95 -1.19 -6.58
C ARG A 440 9.65 -1.06 -5.79
N PHE A 441 9.23 0.19 -5.54
CA PHE A 441 8.01 0.54 -4.79
C PHE A 441 7.44 1.87 -5.29
N ALA A 442 6.25 2.24 -4.84
CA ALA A 442 5.64 3.53 -5.19
C ALA A 442 6.51 4.68 -4.65
N GLY A 443 6.89 5.62 -5.53
CA GLY A 443 7.77 6.74 -5.19
C GLY A 443 9.27 6.43 -5.31
N ASP A 444 9.68 5.20 -5.66
CA ASP A 444 11.08 4.90 -5.98
C ASP A 444 11.47 5.56 -7.32
N GLU A 445 12.71 5.99 -7.43
CA GLU A 445 13.23 6.63 -8.63
C GLU A 445 13.29 5.64 -9.80
N ALA A 446 12.92 6.11 -10.98
CA ALA A 446 13.16 5.36 -12.22
C ALA A 446 14.66 5.33 -12.56
N PRO A 447 15.13 4.36 -13.38
CA PRO A 447 16.47 4.41 -13.94
C PRO A 447 16.73 5.72 -14.67
N SER A 448 17.95 6.26 -14.51
CA SER A 448 18.34 7.57 -15.02
C SER A 448 18.53 7.59 -16.54
N SER A 449 19.12 6.52 -17.09
CA SER A 449 19.38 6.41 -18.53
C SER A 449 18.26 5.68 -19.29
N VAL A 450 18.16 5.94 -20.60
CA VAL A 450 17.25 5.21 -21.49
C VAL A 450 17.58 3.72 -21.52
N VAL A 451 18.86 3.36 -21.50
CA VAL A 451 19.34 1.97 -21.44
C VAL A 451 18.83 1.31 -20.15
N GLY A 452 19.01 1.94 -18.99
CA GLY A 452 18.52 1.44 -17.71
C GLY A 452 17.00 1.29 -17.67
N ARG A 453 16.25 2.29 -18.16
CA ARG A 453 14.77 2.24 -18.26
C ARG A 453 14.29 1.09 -19.13
N LEU A 454 14.98 0.86 -20.25
CA LEU A 454 14.60 -0.20 -21.16
C LEU A 454 14.87 -1.58 -20.56
N VAL A 455 16.02 -1.80 -19.92
CA VAL A 455 16.34 -3.06 -19.25
C VAL A 455 15.38 -3.32 -18.07
N ALA A 456 15.05 -2.30 -17.28
CA ALA A 456 14.07 -2.39 -16.20
C ALA A 456 12.65 -2.73 -16.70
N THR A 457 12.27 -2.15 -17.86
CA THR A 457 10.98 -2.46 -18.50
C THR A 457 10.95 -3.88 -19.02
N LEU A 458 12.03 -4.34 -19.66
CA LEU A 458 12.17 -5.72 -20.15
C LEU A 458 12.04 -6.76 -19.03
N ASP A 459 12.75 -6.56 -17.92
CA ASP A 459 12.72 -7.49 -16.78
C ASP A 459 11.30 -7.62 -16.19
N LYS A 460 10.60 -6.50 -16.04
CA LYS A 460 9.24 -6.45 -15.53
C LYS A 460 8.23 -7.01 -16.53
N LEU A 461 8.36 -6.69 -17.82
CA LEU A 461 7.49 -7.23 -18.87
C LEU A 461 7.64 -8.73 -19.02
N ASP A 462 8.86 -9.27 -19.03
CA ASP A 462 9.08 -10.73 -19.06
C ASP A 462 8.34 -11.38 -17.89
N THR A 463 8.50 -10.85 -16.68
CA THR A 463 7.81 -11.41 -15.50
C THR A 463 6.29 -11.35 -15.66
N ILE A 464 5.72 -10.20 -16.00
CA ILE A 464 4.26 -10.02 -16.10
C ILE A 464 3.70 -10.88 -17.21
N CYS A 465 4.29 -10.83 -18.42
CA CYS A 465 3.82 -11.59 -19.57
C CYS A 465 3.91 -13.11 -19.33
N GLY A 466 5.01 -13.57 -18.73
CA GLY A 466 5.17 -14.98 -18.39
C GLY A 466 4.16 -15.47 -17.37
N MET A 467 3.89 -14.71 -16.31
CA MET A 467 2.89 -15.09 -15.30
C MET A 467 1.48 -15.16 -15.91
N PHE A 468 1.12 -14.21 -16.78
CA PHE A 468 -0.17 -14.26 -17.49
C PHE A 468 -0.25 -15.45 -18.44
N ALA A 469 0.81 -15.70 -19.22
CA ALA A 469 0.88 -16.87 -20.13
C ALA A 469 0.79 -18.20 -19.38
N ALA A 470 1.33 -18.29 -18.15
CA ALA A 470 1.22 -19.46 -17.28
C ALA A 470 -0.10 -19.53 -16.48
N GLY A 471 -1.05 -18.61 -16.69
CA GLY A 471 -2.33 -18.59 -15.97
C GLY A 471 -2.22 -18.14 -14.51
N LEU A 472 -1.13 -17.46 -14.14
CA LEU A 472 -0.83 -16.98 -12.78
C LEU A 472 -1.10 -15.47 -12.61
N ALA A 473 -2.09 -14.95 -13.34
CA ALA A 473 -2.50 -13.56 -13.22
C ALA A 473 -2.98 -13.23 -11.78
N PRO A 474 -2.76 -11.99 -11.29
CA PRO A 474 -3.20 -11.61 -9.94
C PRO A 474 -4.72 -11.56 -9.85
N SER A 475 -5.29 -12.07 -8.76
CA SER A 475 -6.72 -12.14 -8.53
C SER A 475 -7.12 -11.56 -7.16
N GLY A 476 -8.20 -10.76 -7.10
CA GLY A 476 -8.68 -10.15 -5.86
C GLY A 476 -7.55 -9.41 -5.11
N SER A 477 -7.29 -9.76 -3.84
CA SER A 477 -6.18 -9.23 -3.04
C SER A 477 -4.85 -9.99 -3.24
N SER A 478 -4.87 -11.13 -3.93
CA SER A 478 -3.69 -11.97 -4.12
C SER A 478 -2.82 -11.47 -5.28
N ASP A 479 -1.56 -11.18 -4.98
CA ASP A 479 -0.51 -10.81 -5.95
C ASP A 479 0.87 -11.26 -5.42
N PRO A 480 1.13 -12.57 -5.36
CA PRO A 480 2.35 -13.11 -4.74
C PRO A 480 3.63 -12.71 -5.48
N PHE A 481 3.51 -12.32 -6.76
CA PHE A 481 4.63 -11.92 -7.61
C PHE A 481 4.76 -10.40 -7.76
N ALA A 482 3.93 -9.62 -7.06
CA ALA A 482 3.90 -8.15 -7.10
C ALA A 482 3.76 -7.58 -8.54
N LEU A 483 2.97 -8.25 -9.39
CA LEU A 483 2.78 -7.86 -10.79
C LEU A 483 2.14 -6.48 -10.94
N ARG A 484 1.22 -6.12 -10.01
CA ARG A 484 0.57 -4.81 -10.00
C ARG A 484 1.58 -3.68 -9.80
N ARG A 485 2.54 -3.87 -8.89
CA ARG A 485 3.61 -2.90 -8.62
C ARG A 485 4.56 -2.79 -9.80
N GLN A 486 4.92 -3.92 -10.40
CA GLN A 486 5.78 -3.94 -11.59
C GLN A 486 5.12 -3.23 -12.77
N ALA A 487 3.82 -3.42 -13.00
CA ALA A 487 3.07 -2.73 -14.05
C ALA A 487 3.04 -1.20 -13.85
N ILE A 488 2.81 -0.73 -12.62
CA ILE A 488 2.87 0.71 -12.30
C ILE A 488 4.28 1.26 -12.60
N GLY A 489 5.34 0.50 -12.28
CA GLY A 489 6.71 0.90 -12.62
C GLY A 489 6.93 1.07 -14.12
N ILE A 490 6.40 0.16 -14.94
CA ILE A 490 6.44 0.28 -16.41
C ILE A 490 5.65 1.50 -16.88
N VAL A 491 4.42 1.67 -16.40
CA VAL A 491 3.57 2.82 -16.76
C VAL A 491 4.28 4.15 -16.48
N ASN A 492 4.92 4.27 -15.32
CA ASN A 492 5.69 5.47 -14.98
C ASN A 492 6.86 5.71 -15.96
N MET A 493 7.65 4.68 -16.26
CA MET A 493 8.76 4.82 -17.20
C MET A 493 8.33 5.22 -18.62
N LEU A 494 7.21 4.67 -19.11
CA LEU A 494 6.62 5.03 -20.38
C LEU A 494 6.08 6.47 -20.36
N ALA A 495 5.39 6.87 -19.29
CA ALA A 495 4.87 8.22 -19.11
C ALA A 495 5.96 9.29 -18.95
N ASP A 496 7.16 8.90 -18.47
CA ASP A 496 8.33 9.76 -18.31
C ASP A 496 9.24 9.78 -19.56
N GLY A 497 8.72 9.35 -20.71
CA GLY A 497 9.35 9.55 -22.01
C GLY A 497 10.22 8.39 -22.51
N LEU A 498 10.03 7.17 -22.01
CA LEU A 498 10.58 5.98 -22.66
C LEU A 498 9.81 5.73 -23.97
N SER A 499 10.48 5.92 -25.12
CA SER A 499 9.90 5.81 -26.46
C SER A 499 9.70 4.35 -26.89
N VAL A 500 8.84 3.62 -26.17
CA VAL A 500 8.43 2.25 -26.50
C VAL A 500 6.92 2.15 -26.33
N ARG A 501 6.24 1.59 -27.33
CA ARG A 501 4.82 1.29 -27.19
C ARG A 501 4.63 0.06 -26.30
N LEU A 502 3.72 0.16 -25.35
CA LEU A 502 3.40 -0.95 -24.45
C LEU A 502 3.01 -2.22 -25.21
N GLU A 503 2.19 -2.07 -26.24
CA GLU A 503 1.74 -3.19 -27.08
C GLU A 503 2.91 -3.89 -27.76
N ALA A 504 3.87 -3.15 -28.33
CA ALA A 504 5.07 -3.72 -28.94
C ALA A 504 5.97 -4.42 -27.89
N GLY A 505 6.06 -3.86 -26.70
CA GLY A 505 6.78 -4.46 -25.58
C GLY A 505 6.17 -5.81 -25.17
N ILE A 506 4.85 -5.86 -25.03
CA ILE A 506 4.11 -7.10 -24.72
C ILE A 506 4.32 -8.15 -25.83
N ASP A 507 4.18 -7.79 -27.10
CA ASP A 507 4.42 -8.67 -28.23
C ASP A 507 5.85 -9.23 -28.21
N SER A 508 6.83 -8.37 -27.92
CA SER A 508 8.23 -8.74 -27.82
C SER A 508 8.51 -9.72 -26.67
N ALA A 509 7.86 -9.52 -25.52
CA ALA A 509 7.99 -10.41 -24.37
C ALA A 509 7.29 -11.75 -24.61
N LEU A 510 6.06 -11.77 -25.09
CA LEU A 510 5.31 -13.00 -25.36
C LEU A 510 5.98 -13.86 -26.43
N ALA A 511 6.53 -13.24 -27.50
CA ALA A 511 7.24 -13.96 -28.55
C ALA A 511 8.55 -14.64 -28.09
N ALA A 512 9.04 -14.32 -26.88
CA ALA A 512 10.21 -14.98 -26.31
C ALA A 512 9.87 -16.28 -25.55
N TYR A 513 8.58 -16.55 -25.26
CA TYR A 513 8.11 -17.77 -24.62
C TYR A 513 7.80 -18.85 -25.66
N THR A 514 8.83 -19.49 -26.21
CA THR A 514 8.70 -20.50 -27.28
C THR A 514 8.31 -21.89 -26.76
N ASP A 515 8.61 -22.17 -25.49
CA ASP A 515 8.44 -23.50 -24.88
C ASP A 515 7.18 -23.57 -23.98
N LEU A 516 6.33 -22.54 -23.98
CA LEU A 516 5.10 -22.47 -23.23
C LEU A 516 3.89 -22.43 -24.17
N GLU A 517 2.94 -23.33 -23.98
CA GLU A 517 1.69 -23.33 -24.75
C GLU A 517 0.67 -22.40 -24.08
N PHE A 518 0.22 -21.37 -24.78
CA PHE A 518 -0.81 -20.42 -24.33
C PHE A 518 -1.50 -19.73 -25.51
N ASP A 519 -2.70 -19.22 -25.29
CA ASP A 519 -3.39 -18.37 -26.27
C ASP A 519 -2.81 -16.96 -26.26
N ALA A 520 -1.96 -16.67 -27.24
CA ALA A 520 -1.25 -15.38 -27.32
C ALA A 520 -2.22 -14.19 -27.47
N ALA A 521 -3.32 -14.34 -28.22
CA ALA A 521 -4.27 -13.24 -28.43
C ALA A 521 -5.08 -12.94 -27.17
N ALA A 522 -5.60 -13.98 -26.50
CA ALA A 522 -6.32 -13.83 -25.25
C ALA A 522 -5.39 -13.31 -24.13
N THR A 523 -4.15 -13.79 -24.06
CA THR A 523 -3.16 -13.32 -23.07
C THR A 523 -2.80 -11.87 -23.29
N LYS A 524 -2.57 -11.44 -24.54
CA LYS A 524 -2.30 -10.03 -24.89
C LYS A 524 -3.46 -9.12 -24.50
N ALA A 525 -4.70 -9.52 -24.81
CA ALA A 525 -5.90 -8.75 -24.46
C ALA A 525 -6.01 -8.58 -22.93
N ALA A 526 -5.79 -9.65 -22.15
CA ALA A 526 -5.80 -9.60 -20.70
C ALA A 526 -4.67 -8.74 -20.11
N LEU A 527 -3.49 -8.74 -20.73
CA LEU A 527 -2.36 -7.88 -20.35
C LEU A 527 -2.68 -6.40 -20.58
N LEU A 528 -3.24 -6.05 -21.74
CA LEU A 528 -3.63 -4.67 -22.05
C LEU A 528 -4.69 -4.15 -21.05
N ASP A 529 -5.73 -4.94 -20.78
CA ASP A 529 -6.73 -4.61 -19.75
C ASP A 529 -6.10 -4.43 -18.36
N PHE A 530 -5.18 -5.29 -18.00
CA PHE A 530 -4.43 -5.20 -16.74
C PHE A 530 -3.64 -3.89 -16.64
N PHE A 531 -2.91 -3.49 -17.69
CA PHE A 531 -2.15 -2.24 -17.71
C PHE A 531 -3.07 -1.00 -17.72
N ILE A 532 -4.17 -1.01 -18.47
CA ILE A 532 -5.17 0.06 -18.44
C ILE A 532 -5.73 0.24 -17.04
N THR A 533 -6.11 -0.87 -16.40
CA THR A 533 -6.59 -0.84 -15.00
C THR A 533 -5.55 -0.29 -14.04
N ARG A 534 -4.26 -0.61 -14.20
CA ARG A 534 -3.18 -0.07 -13.34
C ARG A 534 -2.91 1.40 -13.61
N THR A 535 -2.96 1.83 -14.86
CA THR A 535 -2.86 3.25 -15.24
C THR A 535 -3.99 4.06 -14.61
N LYS A 536 -5.23 3.55 -14.66
CA LYS A 536 -6.39 4.17 -14.00
C LYS A 536 -6.19 4.35 -12.49
N VAL A 537 -5.73 3.30 -11.79
CA VAL A 537 -5.47 3.35 -10.34
C VAL A 537 -4.37 4.36 -10.04
N MET A 538 -3.25 4.31 -10.76
CA MET A 538 -2.12 5.23 -10.59
C MET A 538 -2.53 6.70 -10.75
N LEU A 539 -3.32 7.02 -11.79
CA LEU A 539 -3.80 8.38 -12.03
C LEU A 539 -4.71 8.87 -10.90
N ARG A 540 -5.62 8.02 -10.40
CA ARG A 540 -6.51 8.36 -9.28
C ARG A 540 -5.71 8.59 -7.99
N ASP A 541 -4.75 7.73 -7.70
CA ASP A 541 -3.87 7.87 -6.53
C ASP A 541 -2.99 9.12 -6.62
N SER A 542 -2.70 9.59 -7.85
CA SER A 542 -1.99 10.84 -8.12
C SER A 542 -2.88 12.10 -8.06
N GLY A 543 -4.17 11.95 -7.69
CA GLY A 543 -5.09 13.08 -7.47
C GLY A 543 -5.83 13.57 -8.73
N PHE A 544 -5.80 12.81 -9.83
CA PHE A 544 -6.62 13.14 -11.00
C PHE A 544 -8.10 12.81 -10.74
N ALA A 545 -8.99 13.68 -11.23
CA ALA A 545 -10.43 13.51 -11.09
C ALA A 545 -10.91 12.22 -11.78
N ALA A 546 -11.79 11.47 -11.11
CA ALA A 546 -12.21 10.15 -11.58
C ALA A 546 -12.93 10.19 -12.93
N ASP A 547 -13.76 11.20 -13.15
CA ASP A 547 -14.50 11.45 -14.38
C ASP A 547 -13.56 11.81 -15.54
N VAL A 548 -12.51 12.60 -15.30
CA VAL A 548 -11.47 12.95 -16.29
C VAL A 548 -10.73 11.68 -16.76
N VAL A 549 -10.32 10.85 -15.82
CA VAL A 549 -9.64 9.58 -16.13
C VAL A 549 -10.56 8.66 -16.93
N ASP A 550 -11.81 8.54 -16.51
CA ASP A 550 -12.78 7.68 -17.17
C ASP A 550 -13.17 8.20 -18.58
N ALA A 551 -13.20 9.52 -18.79
CA ALA A 551 -13.41 10.13 -20.09
C ALA A 551 -12.28 9.80 -21.09
N VAL A 552 -11.03 9.88 -20.65
CA VAL A 552 -9.85 9.55 -21.49
C VAL A 552 -9.82 8.05 -21.83
N LEU A 553 -10.08 7.19 -20.85
CA LEU A 553 -10.09 5.74 -21.08
C LEU A 553 -11.23 5.29 -22.01
N ALA A 554 -12.39 5.96 -21.96
CA ALA A 554 -13.50 5.67 -22.83
C ALA A 554 -13.23 6.01 -24.30
N ALA A 555 -12.22 6.82 -24.60
CA ALA A 555 -11.73 7.07 -25.97
C ALA A 555 -10.98 5.87 -26.59
N GLY A 556 -10.81 4.74 -25.84
CA GLY A 556 -10.19 3.52 -26.34
C GLY A 556 -8.66 3.58 -26.45
N VAL A 557 -8.03 4.55 -25.77
CA VAL A 557 -6.56 4.68 -25.76
C VAL A 557 -5.97 3.57 -24.88
N ILE A 558 -4.99 2.83 -25.41
CA ILE A 558 -4.35 1.72 -24.71
C ILE A 558 -2.93 2.04 -24.24
N GLU A 559 -2.26 3.02 -24.84
CA GLU A 559 -0.87 3.38 -24.50
C GLU A 559 -0.82 4.25 -23.22
N PRO A 560 -0.14 3.80 -22.15
CA PRO A 560 -0.12 4.50 -20.86
C PRO A 560 0.42 5.93 -20.96
N ALA A 561 1.46 6.17 -21.75
CA ALA A 561 2.01 7.51 -21.96
C ALA A 561 0.96 8.49 -22.50
N GLN A 562 0.19 8.06 -23.51
CA GLN A 562 -0.88 8.85 -24.08
C GLN A 562 -2.04 9.04 -23.10
N ILE A 563 -2.44 8.00 -22.35
CA ILE A 563 -3.48 8.10 -21.31
C ILE A 563 -3.09 9.16 -20.28
N VAL A 564 -1.86 9.12 -19.78
CA VAL A 564 -1.35 10.08 -18.79
C VAL A 564 -1.32 11.51 -19.37
N ALA A 565 -0.78 11.68 -20.58
CA ALA A 565 -0.69 13.01 -21.22
C ALA A 565 -2.07 13.62 -21.49
N ARG A 566 -3.02 12.83 -22.02
CA ARG A 566 -4.41 13.27 -22.26
C ARG A 566 -5.13 13.62 -20.96
N THR A 567 -4.95 12.80 -19.91
CA THR A 567 -5.55 13.07 -18.60
C THR A 567 -5.04 14.38 -18.01
N ARG A 568 -3.72 14.63 -18.07
CA ARG A 568 -3.11 15.90 -17.64
C ARG A 568 -3.69 17.09 -18.42
N ALA A 569 -3.75 16.97 -19.75
CA ALA A 569 -4.26 18.04 -20.61
C ALA A 569 -5.75 18.32 -20.33
N LEU A 570 -6.60 17.30 -20.21
CA LEU A 570 -8.03 17.46 -19.96
C LEU A 570 -8.30 18.06 -18.56
N GLN A 571 -7.57 17.64 -17.54
CA GLN A 571 -7.70 18.22 -16.20
C GLN A 571 -7.25 19.69 -16.18
N ALA A 572 -6.16 20.02 -16.87
CA ALA A 572 -5.69 21.40 -17.01
C ALA A 572 -6.72 22.26 -17.78
N ALA A 573 -7.27 21.75 -18.89
CA ALA A 573 -8.29 22.47 -19.66
C ALA A 573 -9.54 22.75 -18.84
N ARG A 574 -9.98 21.83 -17.98
CA ARG A 574 -11.09 22.06 -17.05
C ARG A 574 -10.80 23.14 -16.02
N ALA A 575 -9.55 23.21 -15.54
CA ALA A 575 -9.15 24.25 -14.61
C ALA A 575 -9.02 25.62 -15.26
N ASP A 576 -8.48 25.67 -16.49
CA ASP A 576 -8.22 26.92 -17.21
C ASP A 576 -9.47 27.51 -17.90
N MET A 577 -10.39 26.65 -18.36
CA MET A 577 -11.59 27.01 -19.13
C MET A 577 -12.84 26.26 -18.61
N PRO A 578 -13.19 26.38 -17.33
CA PRO A 578 -14.25 25.54 -16.74
C PRO A 578 -15.60 25.70 -17.45
N GLU A 579 -16.06 26.94 -17.69
CA GLU A 579 -17.36 27.19 -18.36
C GLU A 579 -17.43 26.60 -19.78
N VAL A 580 -16.30 26.65 -20.53
CA VAL A 580 -16.25 26.11 -21.89
C VAL A 580 -16.30 24.59 -21.87
N MET A 581 -15.57 23.96 -20.92
CA MET A 581 -15.52 22.51 -20.79
C MET A 581 -16.85 21.93 -20.30
N ASP A 582 -17.51 22.59 -19.35
CA ASP A 582 -18.82 22.17 -18.84
C ASP A 582 -19.92 22.30 -19.92
N ASP A 583 -19.95 23.42 -20.64
CA ASP A 583 -20.92 23.61 -21.75
C ASP A 583 -20.72 22.60 -22.89
N LEU A 584 -19.44 22.32 -23.23
CA LEU A 584 -19.14 21.29 -24.24
C LEU A 584 -19.51 19.88 -23.75
N ALA A 585 -19.36 19.57 -22.49
CA ALA A 585 -19.78 18.29 -21.92
C ALA A 585 -21.30 18.13 -21.99
N VAL A 586 -22.07 19.18 -21.67
CA VAL A 586 -23.52 19.20 -21.78
C VAL A 586 -23.96 19.06 -23.24
N ALA A 587 -23.34 19.82 -24.15
CA ALA A 587 -23.67 19.76 -25.59
C ALA A 587 -23.33 18.38 -26.19
N PHE A 588 -22.18 17.83 -25.82
CA PHE A 588 -21.75 16.48 -26.20
C PHE A 588 -22.76 15.41 -25.72
N ALA A 589 -23.11 15.44 -24.45
CA ALA A 589 -24.06 14.48 -23.87
C ALA A 589 -25.43 14.57 -24.57
N ARG A 590 -25.91 15.79 -24.86
CA ARG A 590 -27.15 16.00 -25.59
C ARG A 590 -27.08 15.46 -27.03
N ALA A 591 -26.00 15.76 -27.75
CA ALA A 591 -25.75 15.26 -29.08
C ALA A 591 -25.66 13.73 -29.12
N ASN A 592 -24.90 13.17 -28.18
CA ASN A 592 -24.66 11.72 -28.04
C ASN A 592 -25.97 10.95 -27.76
N ASN A 593 -26.89 11.53 -26.97
CA ASN A 593 -28.19 10.93 -26.67
C ASN A 593 -29.17 10.98 -27.81
N LEU A 594 -29.05 11.99 -28.69
CA LEU A 594 -29.96 12.20 -29.83
C LEU A 594 -29.48 11.53 -31.12
N ARG A 595 -28.17 11.31 -31.26
CA ARG A 595 -27.55 10.76 -32.48
C ARG A 595 -28.04 9.35 -32.81
N GLU A 596 -27.97 8.98 -34.07
CA GLU A 596 -28.20 7.62 -34.55
C GLU A 596 -27.00 7.17 -35.38
N GLU A 597 -26.13 6.37 -34.74
CA GLU A 597 -24.83 5.96 -35.31
C GLU A 597 -24.96 5.27 -36.67
N ALA A 598 -26.02 4.50 -36.87
CA ALA A 598 -26.28 3.74 -38.11
C ALA A 598 -26.39 4.64 -39.35
N LEU A 599 -26.72 5.94 -39.17
CA LEU A 599 -26.83 6.89 -40.29
C LEU A 599 -25.46 7.37 -40.81
N GLY A 600 -24.36 7.11 -40.09
CA GLY A 600 -23.01 7.57 -40.43
C GLY A 600 -22.81 9.08 -40.22
N THR A 601 -21.72 9.62 -40.78
CA THR A 601 -21.27 11.01 -40.57
C THR A 601 -21.29 11.86 -41.84
N THR A 602 -21.78 11.30 -42.98
CA THR A 602 -21.82 12.01 -44.26
C THR A 602 -23.05 12.94 -44.34
N VAL A 603 -22.81 14.23 -44.30
CA VAL A 603 -23.81 15.29 -44.31
C VAL A 603 -24.05 15.77 -45.74
N ASP A 604 -25.32 15.95 -46.11
CA ASP A 604 -25.70 16.59 -47.39
C ASP A 604 -25.82 18.10 -47.18
N GLU A 605 -24.85 18.82 -47.70
CA GLU A 605 -24.79 20.28 -47.58
C GLU A 605 -25.94 21.02 -48.18
N SER A 606 -26.61 20.44 -49.22
CA SER A 606 -27.74 21.05 -49.88
C SER A 606 -29.00 21.11 -49.01
N LEU A 607 -29.06 20.32 -47.96
CA LEU A 607 -30.17 20.25 -46.99
C LEU A 607 -29.92 21.07 -45.71
N LEU A 608 -28.80 21.79 -45.62
CA LEU A 608 -28.44 22.55 -44.44
C LEU A 608 -29.08 23.95 -44.45
N GLY A 609 -29.72 24.30 -43.34
CA GLY A 609 -30.09 25.68 -43.01
C GLY A 609 -28.88 26.48 -42.47
N SER A 610 -29.10 27.75 -42.14
CA SER A 610 -28.03 28.66 -41.72
C SER A 610 -27.27 28.16 -40.49
N ALA A 611 -27.95 27.83 -39.40
CA ALA A 611 -27.33 27.34 -38.16
C ALA A 611 -26.68 25.96 -38.37
N GLU A 612 -27.31 25.08 -39.16
CA GLU A 612 -26.76 23.77 -39.49
C GLU A 612 -25.47 23.88 -40.30
N HIS A 613 -25.41 24.81 -41.27
CA HIS A 613 -24.24 25.06 -42.11
C HIS A 613 -23.11 25.67 -41.29
N ALA A 614 -23.39 26.59 -40.36
CA ALA A 614 -22.39 27.16 -39.45
C ALA A 614 -21.78 26.08 -38.55
N LEU A 615 -22.58 25.17 -37.97
CA LEU A 615 -22.10 24.05 -37.19
C LEU A 615 -21.24 23.10 -38.05
N TYR A 616 -21.71 22.74 -39.24
CA TYR A 616 -21.00 21.84 -40.16
C TYR A 616 -19.61 22.38 -40.51
N GLN A 617 -19.50 23.67 -40.86
CA GLN A 617 -18.21 24.29 -41.15
C GLN A 617 -17.29 24.32 -39.93
N ALA A 618 -17.83 24.65 -38.75
CA ALA A 618 -17.07 24.66 -37.52
C ALA A 618 -16.56 23.25 -37.18
N VAL A 619 -17.37 22.22 -37.34
CA VAL A 619 -16.99 20.82 -37.10
C VAL A 619 -15.87 20.36 -38.03
N CYS A 620 -15.97 20.69 -39.35
CA CYS A 620 -14.94 20.36 -40.34
C CYS A 620 -13.58 21.02 -40.03
N ALA A 621 -13.61 22.32 -39.68
CA ALA A 621 -12.42 23.08 -39.35
C ALA A 621 -11.80 22.55 -38.03
N THR A 622 -12.61 22.26 -37.01
CA THR A 622 -12.14 21.73 -35.73
C THR A 622 -11.57 20.33 -35.89
N GLN A 623 -12.22 19.47 -36.70
CA GLN A 623 -11.69 18.14 -36.98
C GLN A 623 -10.26 18.18 -37.52
N ALA A 624 -9.98 18.99 -38.51
CA ALA A 624 -8.64 19.14 -39.10
C ALA A 624 -7.60 19.63 -38.03
N ASN A 625 -8.02 20.60 -37.21
CA ASN A 625 -7.14 21.12 -36.16
C ASN A 625 -6.86 20.07 -35.06
N VAL A 626 -7.89 19.29 -34.66
CA VAL A 626 -7.75 18.20 -33.68
C VAL A 626 -6.84 17.11 -34.22
N GLU A 627 -7.03 16.67 -35.47
CA GLU A 627 -6.20 15.66 -36.12
C GLU A 627 -4.74 16.12 -36.17
N ALA A 628 -4.45 17.35 -36.61
CA ALA A 628 -3.10 17.90 -36.65
C ALA A 628 -2.44 18.02 -35.26
N ALA A 629 -3.23 18.40 -34.25
CA ALA A 629 -2.74 18.47 -32.87
C ALA A 629 -2.42 17.08 -32.31
N LEU A 630 -3.25 16.07 -32.59
CA LEU A 630 -3.03 14.69 -32.14
C LEU A 630 -1.84 14.02 -32.84
N GLU A 631 -1.57 14.34 -34.11
CA GLU A 631 -0.36 13.88 -34.82
C GLU A 631 0.94 14.39 -34.15
N GLY A 632 0.87 15.56 -33.51
CA GLY A 632 1.97 16.15 -32.74
C GLY A 632 1.95 15.89 -31.24
N ASP A 633 1.08 14.99 -30.75
CA ASP A 633 0.82 14.75 -29.32
C ASP A 633 0.46 16.02 -28.51
N ASP A 634 -0.04 17.07 -29.19
CA ASP A 634 -0.52 18.32 -28.59
C ASP A 634 -1.98 18.19 -28.10
N TYR A 635 -2.17 17.47 -27.01
CA TYR A 635 -3.51 17.25 -26.44
C TYR A 635 -4.14 18.55 -25.91
N ALA A 636 -3.35 19.50 -25.44
CA ALA A 636 -3.82 20.81 -25.03
C ALA A 636 -4.35 21.62 -26.22
N GLY A 637 -3.64 21.61 -27.34
CA GLY A 637 -4.08 22.20 -28.61
C GLY A 637 -5.36 21.57 -29.13
N ALA A 638 -5.47 20.24 -29.08
CA ALA A 638 -6.69 19.52 -29.45
C ALA A 638 -7.90 19.95 -28.61
N LEU A 639 -7.77 20.02 -27.29
CA LEU A 639 -8.83 20.46 -26.38
C LEU A 639 -9.23 21.93 -26.60
N LYS A 640 -8.25 22.79 -26.85
CA LYS A 640 -8.50 24.20 -27.21
C LYS A 640 -9.27 24.32 -28.54
N ALA A 641 -8.94 23.50 -29.53
CA ALA A 641 -9.67 23.48 -30.81
C ALA A 641 -11.12 23.06 -30.63
N LEU A 642 -11.40 22.05 -29.79
CA LEU A 642 -12.78 21.64 -29.44
C LEU A 642 -13.58 22.78 -28.84
N GLY A 643 -12.96 23.70 -28.09
CA GLY A 643 -13.61 24.90 -27.53
C GLY A 643 -14.30 25.77 -28.54
N ALA A 644 -13.83 25.78 -29.81
CA ALA A 644 -14.46 26.54 -30.90
C ALA A 644 -15.86 26.02 -31.29
N LEU A 645 -16.23 24.81 -30.88
CA LEU A 645 -17.56 24.22 -31.19
C LEU A 645 -18.65 24.69 -30.26
N ARG A 646 -18.33 25.34 -29.09
CA ARG A 646 -19.32 25.78 -28.10
C ARG A 646 -20.44 26.63 -28.74
N ALA A 647 -20.09 27.80 -29.29
CA ALA A 647 -21.10 28.72 -29.81
C ALA A 647 -21.90 28.15 -31.00
N PRO A 648 -21.31 27.47 -32.01
CA PRO A 648 -22.03 26.87 -33.09
C PRO A 648 -23.02 25.78 -32.68
N ILE A 649 -22.66 24.93 -31.69
CA ILE A 649 -23.56 23.86 -31.23
C ILE A 649 -24.72 24.41 -30.39
N ASP A 650 -24.46 25.43 -29.56
CA ASP A 650 -25.51 26.09 -28.78
C ASP A 650 -26.56 26.72 -29.71
N THR A 651 -26.11 27.49 -30.71
CA THR A 651 -27.00 28.08 -31.75
C THR A 651 -27.78 26.99 -32.48
N PHE A 652 -27.15 25.88 -32.84
CA PHE A 652 -27.83 24.78 -33.50
C PHE A 652 -28.96 24.19 -32.64
N PHE A 653 -28.71 23.96 -31.34
CA PHE A 653 -29.71 23.42 -30.42
C PHE A 653 -30.85 24.40 -30.09
N GLU A 654 -30.60 25.71 -30.19
CA GLU A 654 -31.61 26.75 -29.98
C GLU A 654 -32.49 26.97 -31.21
N GLU A 655 -31.92 26.95 -32.41
CA GLU A 655 -32.62 27.36 -33.64
C GLU A 655 -33.17 26.19 -34.47
N VAL A 656 -32.65 24.93 -34.25
CA VAL A 656 -32.97 23.80 -35.13
C VAL A 656 -33.82 22.74 -34.41
N LEU A 657 -35.01 22.46 -34.96
CA LEU A 657 -35.85 21.33 -34.54
C LEU A 657 -35.29 20.03 -35.13
N ILE A 658 -34.46 19.29 -34.36
CA ILE A 658 -33.74 18.10 -34.84
C ILE A 658 -34.67 17.02 -35.34
N MET A 659 -35.76 16.71 -34.62
CA MET A 659 -36.75 15.71 -34.96
C MET A 659 -37.82 16.30 -35.89
N ASP A 660 -37.41 16.65 -37.11
CA ASP A 660 -38.26 17.19 -38.16
C ASP A 660 -39.22 16.12 -38.73
N GLU A 661 -40.41 16.53 -39.21
CA GLU A 661 -41.35 15.64 -39.90
C GLU A 661 -40.78 15.14 -41.24
N ASN A 662 -39.94 15.93 -41.89
CA ASN A 662 -39.19 15.53 -43.08
C ASN A 662 -38.03 14.62 -42.73
N GLU A 663 -38.16 13.33 -43.03
CA GLU A 663 -37.15 12.32 -42.75
C GLU A 663 -35.74 12.64 -43.32
N ALA A 664 -35.69 13.28 -44.50
CA ALA A 664 -34.43 13.65 -45.13
C ALA A 664 -33.67 14.72 -44.30
N LEU A 665 -34.38 15.75 -43.82
CA LEU A 665 -33.84 16.78 -42.94
C LEU A 665 -33.47 16.19 -41.59
N LYS A 666 -34.33 15.41 -40.97
CA LYS A 666 -34.08 14.72 -39.70
C LYS A 666 -32.81 13.87 -39.78
N ASN A 667 -32.73 13.00 -40.78
CA ASN A 667 -31.56 12.10 -40.91
C ASN A 667 -30.26 12.89 -41.18
N ASN A 668 -30.33 13.99 -41.92
CA ASN A 668 -29.18 14.86 -42.19
C ASN A 668 -28.69 15.55 -40.89
N ARG A 669 -29.59 16.03 -40.03
CA ARG A 669 -29.30 16.61 -38.70
C ARG A 669 -28.70 15.59 -37.76
N LEU A 670 -29.19 14.36 -37.74
CA LEU A 670 -28.62 13.27 -36.96
C LEU A 670 -27.19 12.88 -37.42
N ARG A 671 -26.94 12.91 -38.74
CA ARG A 671 -25.58 12.74 -39.30
C ARG A 671 -24.64 13.87 -38.89
N LEU A 672 -25.14 15.12 -38.84
CA LEU A 672 -24.36 16.25 -38.34
C LEU A 672 -24.01 16.10 -36.87
N LEU A 673 -24.93 15.60 -36.04
CA LEU A 673 -24.62 15.26 -34.62
C LEU A 673 -23.65 14.08 -34.50
N ASN A 674 -23.77 13.04 -35.34
CA ASN A 674 -22.78 11.97 -35.40
C ASN A 674 -21.39 12.52 -35.69
N ARG A 675 -21.26 13.43 -36.65
CA ARG A 675 -20.02 14.08 -37.04
C ARG A 675 -19.48 14.96 -35.90
N PHE A 676 -20.33 15.74 -35.24
CA PHE A 676 -19.94 16.54 -34.07
C PHE A 676 -19.34 15.67 -32.96
N VAL A 677 -20.04 14.59 -32.57
CA VAL A 677 -19.54 13.67 -31.53
C VAL A 677 -18.23 12.99 -31.95
N SER A 678 -18.09 12.64 -33.23
CA SER A 678 -16.88 11.94 -33.71
C SER A 678 -15.59 12.76 -33.60
N VAL A 679 -15.68 14.10 -33.56
CA VAL A 679 -14.50 14.97 -33.39
C VAL A 679 -13.95 14.90 -31.97
N PHE A 680 -14.75 14.61 -30.96
CA PHE A 680 -14.35 14.47 -29.59
C PHE A 680 -13.74 13.09 -29.30
N SER A 681 -14.27 12.05 -29.94
CA SER A 681 -13.94 10.64 -29.66
C SER A 681 -12.43 10.33 -29.65
N PRO A 682 -11.58 10.91 -30.51
CA PRO A 682 -10.14 10.66 -30.44
C PRO A 682 -9.43 11.31 -29.24
N VAL A 683 -10.06 12.27 -28.57
CA VAL A 683 -9.49 13.00 -27.42
C VAL A 683 -9.98 12.41 -26.10
N ALA A 684 -11.28 12.42 -25.87
CA ALA A 684 -11.92 11.90 -24.67
C ALA A 684 -13.45 11.74 -24.91
N ASP A 685 -14.11 10.90 -24.12
CA ASP A 685 -15.58 10.81 -24.05
C ASP A 685 -16.10 11.87 -23.07
N PHE A 686 -16.50 13.01 -23.59
CA PHE A 686 -17.03 14.13 -22.80
C PHE A 686 -18.33 13.79 -22.05
N GLY A 687 -19.04 12.75 -22.45
CA GLY A 687 -20.24 12.26 -21.74
C GLY A 687 -19.94 11.63 -20.36
N LYS A 688 -18.68 11.42 -20.04
CA LYS A 688 -18.22 10.94 -18.72
C LYS A 688 -17.85 12.07 -17.77
N LEU A 689 -17.71 13.30 -18.27
CA LEU A 689 -17.39 14.46 -17.46
C LEU A 689 -18.61 14.88 -16.63
N SER A 690 -18.43 15.11 -15.34
CA SER A 690 -19.50 15.43 -14.38
C SER A 690 -19.18 16.68 -13.54
#